data_8301732457a42cd08a5891d23ed9ec81
#
_entry.id   8301732457a42cd08a5891d23ed9ec81
#
_cell.length_a   1.000
_cell.length_b   1.000
_cell.length_c   1.000
_cell.angle_alpha   90.00
_cell.angle_beta   90.00
_cell.angle_gamma   90.00
#
_symmetry.space_group_name_H-M   'P 1'
#
loop_
_entity.id
_entity.type
_entity.pdbx_description
1 polymer ?
#
loop_
_entity_poly.entity_id
_entity_poly.type
_entity_poly.pdbx_seq_one_letter_code
_entity_poly.pdbx_strand_id
1 'polypeptide(L)'
;MKKTGLLTPAGVIAVTAAAAVAAATWCGALQPGGAAAPSAPPAPSAPPAPSAAAEPSSPVVDRLGPLAFLEVRAPSLEMVPLRQKLLAYHLAQAAIQLDPVFYDQMSDYGLAAKRLLGALVEDPGRLPPAVRPALVAYAKLFFANHGNHNETTGRKFLPDCSFADFGRAAEQARSRGARLGSAATLAAALRDLEKPLFDPAFEAAITDKSPGPGKDILTASSNNYYRGVSLADLQGFHESYALNSRLVKRDGKLVEEVWRAGTPDGKVPPGRYAHELGAVNRELEQAASFADADQAAVIRALVRFYQTGEAADWRACNILWLKGNPTIDFASGFIEVYRDARGAKGSAQMLVSVTDQKLDPLMHLLAENAVYFERRAPWEDRFKKLDVKPPVGKAIEIVVETGDFEVNTTGDNLPNEQDIREKYGTKSFLLTSSLNAINETRGAKVAVEFSANPDEGDLFARYGTTAVNLLTAMHEVIGHGSGKVEVPNDPATYLREYYSTLEEARADLVAYWNIGDPKLGEMGVRDVEQVAHELYRNIARQGLTTLSHYPTGDSAEEDHDRDRLLICNYLIAAGAFERVQHDGHWYIDVKDFAAAHAAVGKLLAEIMRIKAQGDYAAIKALVDKYGTHFDPAVRDDVVARYARLQIPAYYAGVYAVLQPVRDKSGRITDVTVQYRHDFLRQALDFAASNGTLGLH
;
A
#
# COMPACT_ATOMS: atom_id res chain seq x y z
N MET A 1 26.81 42.15 14.06
CA MET A 1 25.83 42.98 14.81
C MET A 1 24.43 42.57 14.40
N LYS A 2 23.64 42.20 15.43
CA LYS A 2 22.16 42.07 15.48
C LYS A 2 21.55 40.95 14.66
N LYS A 3 20.76 40.11 15.17
CA LYS A 3 20.07 39.63 16.37
C LYS A 3 19.00 38.63 15.84
N THR A 4 19.16 37.40 16.16
CA THR A 4 18.27 36.47 16.85
C THR A 4 16.76 36.78 16.87
N GLY A 5 15.97 35.86 16.46
CA GLY A 5 14.57 35.71 16.80
C GLY A 5 14.14 34.27 16.74
N LEU A 6 14.25 33.58 17.89
CA LEU A 6 13.55 32.33 18.17
C LEU A 6 12.06 32.61 18.29
N LEU A 7 11.24 31.77 17.69
CA LEU A 7 9.84 31.60 18.05
C LEU A 7 9.58 30.14 18.43
N THR A 8 9.24 29.96 19.67
CA THR A 8 8.75 28.73 20.31
C THR A 8 7.29 28.46 19.92
N PRO A 9 6.86 27.19 19.84
CA PRO A 9 5.46 26.85 19.71
C PRO A 9 4.81 26.73 21.10
N ALA A 10 3.68 27.39 21.28
CA ALA A 10 2.79 27.17 22.41
C ALA A 10 1.35 27.08 21.93
N GLY A 11 0.60 26.17 22.48
CA GLY A 11 -0.85 26.28 22.52
C GLY A 11 -1.63 25.03 22.14
N VAL A 12 -1.62 24.00 23.01
CA VAL A 12 -2.67 22.97 23.06
C VAL A 12 -3.83 23.58 23.85
N ILE A 13 -4.99 23.73 23.21
CA ILE A 13 -6.25 24.05 23.88
C ILE A 13 -7.12 22.78 23.84
N ALA A 14 -7.34 22.23 25.01
CA ALA A 14 -8.35 21.22 25.27
C ALA A 14 -9.72 21.89 25.40
N VAL A 15 -10.69 21.44 24.59
CA VAL A 15 -12.10 21.80 24.79
C VAL A 15 -12.87 20.52 25.06
N THR A 16 -13.31 20.40 26.32
CA THR A 16 -14.35 19.46 26.75
C THR A 16 -15.71 20.07 26.44
N ALA A 17 -16.57 19.37 25.74
CA ALA A 17 -17.99 19.72 25.62
C ALA A 17 -18.86 18.55 26.12
N ALA A 18 -19.69 18.86 27.08
CA ALA A 18 -20.66 17.98 27.70
C ALA A 18 -21.93 17.85 26.85
N ALA A 19 -22.53 16.67 26.91
CA ALA A 19 -23.81 16.33 26.32
C ALA A 19 -24.98 17.00 27.05
N ALA A 20 -26.02 17.38 26.31
CA ALA A 20 -27.36 17.57 26.86
C ALA A 20 -28.41 16.94 25.94
N VAL A 21 -29.14 16.01 26.52
CA VAL A 21 -30.33 15.33 26.00
C VAL A 21 -31.54 16.24 26.15
N ALA A 22 -32.40 16.30 25.14
CA ALA A 22 -33.78 16.75 25.33
C ALA A 22 -34.72 15.91 24.47
N ALA A 23 -35.51 15.10 25.17
CA ALA A 23 -36.69 14.41 24.64
C ALA A 23 -37.88 15.35 24.63
N ALA A 24 -38.71 15.27 23.59
CA ALA A 24 -40.06 15.79 23.65
C ALA A 24 -41.03 14.82 22.98
N THR A 25 -41.81 14.18 23.77
CA THR A 25 -43.05 13.47 23.48
C THR A 25 -44.18 14.44 23.20
N TRP A 26 -45.03 14.13 22.20
CA TRP A 26 -46.45 14.49 22.29
C TRP A 26 -47.37 13.45 21.65
N CYS A 27 -48.36 13.01 22.47
CA CYS A 27 -49.50 12.19 22.16
C CYS A 27 -50.68 13.01 21.61
N GLY A 28 -51.57 12.37 20.90
CA GLY A 28 -52.89 12.89 20.68
C GLY A 28 -53.77 12.00 19.79
N ALA A 29 -54.66 11.33 20.45
CA ALA A 29 -55.66 10.39 19.98
C ALA A 29 -56.82 11.03 19.16
N LEU A 30 -57.54 10.21 18.37
CA LEU A 30 -58.99 9.95 18.50
C LEU A 30 -59.51 9.03 17.39
N GLN A 31 -60.17 7.94 17.81
CA GLN A 31 -61.09 7.13 16.98
C GLN A 31 -62.50 7.76 16.93
N PRO A 32 -63.37 7.34 15.95
CA PRO A 32 -64.27 6.25 16.30
C PRO A 32 -64.67 5.28 15.16
N GLY A 33 -64.85 4.09 15.47
CA GLY A 33 -65.93 3.12 15.48
C GLY A 33 -66.76 2.81 14.20
N GLY A 34 -66.84 1.50 13.85
CA GLY A 34 -67.83 1.01 12.89
C GLY A 34 -67.61 -0.42 12.38
N ALA A 35 -68.30 -1.36 12.99
CA ALA A 35 -68.90 -2.61 12.44
C ALA A 35 -68.04 -3.71 11.79
N ALA A 36 -68.15 -4.89 12.39
CA ALA A 36 -67.63 -6.18 11.94
C ALA A 36 -68.37 -6.78 10.73
N ALA A 37 -67.61 -7.45 9.87
CA ALA A 37 -68.08 -8.42 8.90
C ALA A 37 -67.13 -9.66 8.89
N PRO A 38 -67.59 -10.86 8.48
CA PRO A 38 -67.05 -12.14 8.93
C PRO A 38 -65.75 -12.57 8.26
N SER A 39 -64.97 -13.32 9.04
CA SER A 39 -63.67 -13.88 8.74
C SER A 39 -63.64 -14.81 7.52
N ALA A 40 -62.67 -14.51 6.59
CA ALA A 40 -62.21 -15.44 5.59
C ALA A 40 -61.03 -16.28 6.13
N PRO A 41 -60.79 -17.49 5.60
CA PRO A 41 -59.72 -18.37 6.08
C PRO A 41 -58.34 -17.81 5.83
N PRO A 42 -57.31 -18.17 6.66
CA PRO A 42 -55.99 -17.61 6.58
C PRO A 42 -55.27 -18.02 5.28
N ALA A 43 -54.77 -17.04 4.56
CA ALA A 43 -53.85 -17.23 3.44
C ALA A 43 -52.53 -17.84 3.91
N PRO A 44 -51.83 -18.65 3.10
CA PRO A 44 -50.53 -19.19 3.47
C PRO A 44 -49.55 -18.05 3.74
N SER A 45 -48.82 -18.17 4.86
CA SER A 45 -47.77 -17.23 5.27
C SER A 45 -46.79 -17.01 4.14
N ALA A 46 -46.63 -15.75 3.73
CA ALA A 46 -45.55 -15.33 2.85
C ALA A 46 -44.18 -15.70 3.45
N PRO A 47 -43.19 -16.11 2.66
CA PRO A 47 -41.86 -16.33 3.14
C PRO A 47 -41.32 -15.06 3.84
N PRO A 48 -40.53 -15.16 4.89
CA PRO A 48 -39.97 -14.01 5.57
C PRO A 48 -39.20 -13.13 4.55
N ALA A 49 -39.49 -11.83 4.59
CA ALA A 49 -38.76 -10.86 3.81
C ALA A 49 -37.26 -11.06 4.08
N PRO A 50 -36.38 -10.97 3.05
CA PRO A 50 -34.95 -11.03 3.28
C PRO A 50 -34.61 -9.99 4.35
N SER A 51 -33.93 -10.45 5.41
CA SER A 51 -33.37 -9.59 6.42
C SER A 51 -32.69 -8.40 5.75
N ALA A 52 -33.05 -7.19 6.15
CA ALA A 52 -32.36 -5.99 5.69
C ALA A 52 -30.87 -6.27 5.84
N ALA A 53 -30.15 -6.23 4.73
CA ALA A 53 -28.70 -6.35 4.75
C ALA A 53 -28.21 -5.30 5.74
N ALA A 54 -27.46 -5.72 6.75
CA ALA A 54 -26.80 -4.80 7.67
C ALA A 54 -26.03 -3.81 6.81
N GLU A 55 -26.19 -2.51 7.08
CA GLU A 55 -25.36 -1.49 6.40
C GLU A 55 -23.90 -1.94 6.50
N PRO A 56 -23.11 -1.86 5.42
CA PRO A 56 -21.72 -2.28 5.47
C PRO A 56 -21.03 -1.49 6.57
N SER A 57 -20.55 -2.20 7.59
CA SER A 57 -19.77 -1.59 8.66
C SER A 57 -18.53 -0.95 8.00
N SER A 58 -18.24 0.32 8.36
CA SER A 58 -17.03 1.02 7.88
C SER A 58 -15.81 0.09 7.95
N PRO A 59 -14.96 0.02 6.92
CA PRO A 59 -13.74 -0.77 6.97
C PRO A 59 -12.74 -0.27 8.03
N VAL A 60 -12.91 0.95 8.55
CA VAL A 60 -12.04 1.52 9.58
C VAL A 60 -12.33 0.86 10.93
N VAL A 61 -11.38 0.09 11.42
CA VAL A 61 -11.48 -0.60 12.72
C VAL A 61 -10.86 0.21 13.88
N ASP A 62 -9.89 1.09 13.57
CA ASP A 62 -9.24 1.95 14.56
C ASP A 62 -8.58 3.15 13.88
N ARG A 63 -8.20 4.17 14.68
CA ARG A 63 -7.50 5.38 14.21
C ARG A 63 -6.45 5.84 15.19
N LEU A 64 -5.34 6.36 14.66
CA LEU A 64 -4.28 6.95 15.45
C LEU A 64 -3.70 8.17 14.71
N GLY A 65 -4.19 9.37 15.05
CA GLY A 65 -3.84 10.58 14.34
C GLY A 65 -4.17 10.47 12.83
N PRO A 66 -3.18 10.65 11.94
CA PRO A 66 -3.38 10.56 10.50
C PRO A 66 -3.47 9.12 9.96
N LEU A 67 -3.19 8.11 10.79
CA LEU A 67 -3.26 6.69 10.42
C LEU A 67 -4.64 6.12 10.69
N ALA A 68 -5.23 5.39 9.73
CA ALA A 68 -6.39 4.53 9.95
C ALA A 68 -6.02 3.06 9.74
N PHE A 69 -6.59 2.20 10.59
CA PHE A 69 -6.47 0.75 10.46
C PHE A 69 -7.69 0.23 9.70
N LEU A 70 -7.45 -0.45 8.58
CA LEU A 70 -8.51 -0.92 7.69
C LEU A 70 -8.65 -2.43 7.75
N GLU A 71 -9.87 -2.92 7.95
CA GLU A 71 -10.19 -4.32 7.70
C GLU A 71 -10.12 -4.61 6.22
N VAL A 72 -9.16 -5.45 5.82
CA VAL A 72 -8.94 -5.89 4.44
C VAL A 72 -9.62 -7.24 4.26
N ARG A 73 -10.65 -7.30 3.41
CA ARG A 73 -11.48 -8.49 3.24
C ARG A 73 -11.09 -9.28 2.00
N ALA A 74 -11.17 -10.61 2.11
CA ALA A 74 -10.94 -11.56 1.03
C ALA A 74 -12.13 -12.55 0.91
N PRO A 75 -13.35 -12.10 0.55
CA PRO A 75 -14.52 -12.96 0.50
C PRO A 75 -14.40 -14.10 -0.50
N SER A 76 -13.64 -13.96 -1.58
CA SER A 76 -13.38 -15.04 -2.53
C SER A 76 -12.65 -16.22 -1.90
N LEU A 77 -11.89 -16.01 -0.81
CA LEU A 77 -11.22 -17.08 -0.08
C LEU A 77 -12.20 -18.05 0.60
N GLU A 78 -13.37 -17.59 0.99
CA GLU A 78 -14.40 -18.44 1.60
C GLU A 78 -14.98 -19.43 0.59
N MET A 79 -14.96 -19.08 -0.70
CA MET A 79 -15.57 -19.86 -1.79
C MET A 79 -14.64 -20.93 -2.36
N VAL A 80 -13.34 -20.88 -2.08
CA VAL A 80 -12.39 -21.87 -2.62
C VAL A 80 -12.44 -23.19 -1.87
N PRO A 81 -12.11 -24.33 -2.53
CA PRO A 81 -12.06 -25.65 -1.90
C PRO A 81 -11.04 -25.71 -0.75
N LEU A 82 -11.24 -26.63 0.20
CA LEU A 82 -10.35 -26.85 1.35
C LEU A 82 -8.86 -26.94 0.96
N ARG A 83 -8.55 -27.61 -0.14
CA ARG A 83 -7.14 -27.74 -0.62
C ARG A 83 -6.52 -26.37 -0.88
N GLN A 84 -7.26 -25.44 -1.48
CA GLN A 84 -6.79 -24.08 -1.74
C GLN A 84 -6.77 -23.22 -0.46
N LYS A 85 -7.71 -23.41 0.47
CA LYS A 85 -7.64 -22.80 1.81
C LYS A 85 -6.41 -23.22 2.59
N LEU A 86 -6.02 -24.50 2.49
CA LEU A 86 -4.80 -25.03 3.11
C LEU A 86 -3.54 -24.45 2.47
N LEU A 87 -3.52 -24.30 1.15
CA LEU A 87 -2.46 -23.61 0.43
C LEU A 87 -2.32 -22.18 0.92
N ALA A 88 -3.41 -21.41 0.95
CA ALA A 88 -3.44 -20.03 1.44
C ALA A 88 -2.98 -19.94 2.90
N TYR A 89 -3.41 -20.87 3.76
CA TYR A 89 -3.00 -20.92 5.16
C TYR A 89 -1.48 -21.06 5.32
N HIS A 90 -0.85 -22.01 4.63
CA HIS A 90 0.60 -22.21 4.75
C HIS A 90 1.40 -21.08 4.10
N LEU A 91 0.91 -20.49 2.99
CA LEU A 91 1.51 -19.29 2.41
C LEU A 91 1.41 -18.09 3.38
N ALA A 92 0.27 -17.92 4.05
CA ALA A 92 0.11 -16.86 5.07
C ALA A 92 1.04 -17.08 6.27
N GLN A 93 1.21 -18.34 6.71
CA GLN A 93 2.21 -18.64 7.75
C GLN A 93 3.63 -18.33 7.29
N ALA A 94 3.99 -18.64 6.03
CA ALA A 94 5.30 -18.27 5.47
C ALA A 94 5.51 -16.74 5.47
N ALA A 95 4.49 -15.96 5.10
CA ALA A 95 4.52 -14.50 5.16
C ALA A 95 4.80 -13.98 6.57
N ILE A 96 4.10 -14.52 7.58
CA ILE A 96 4.29 -14.16 8.99
C ILE A 96 5.72 -14.52 9.46
N GLN A 97 6.30 -15.63 9.00
CA GLN A 97 7.69 -15.99 9.33
C GLN A 97 8.73 -15.07 8.69
N LEU A 98 8.42 -14.45 7.53
CA LEU A 98 9.30 -13.54 6.83
C LEU A 98 9.32 -12.13 7.46
N ASP A 99 8.23 -11.69 8.08
CA ASP A 99 8.01 -10.36 8.64
C ASP A 99 9.16 -9.82 9.53
N PRO A 100 9.80 -10.59 10.41
CA PRO A 100 10.92 -10.10 11.23
C PRO A 100 12.12 -9.58 10.44
N VAL A 101 12.33 -10.12 9.21
CA VAL A 101 13.46 -9.71 8.36
C VAL A 101 13.35 -8.24 7.99
N PHE A 102 12.16 -7.77 7.67
CA PHE A 102 11.95 -6.37 7.29
C PHE A 102 12.21 -5.41 8.46
N TYR A 103 11.79 -5.74 9.68
CA TYR A 103 12.13 -4.93 10.85
C TYR A 103 13.64 -4.77 11.05
N ASP A 104 14.43 -5.84 10.81
CA ASP A 104 15.89 -5.78 10.90
C ASP A 104 16.51 -4.99 9.72
N GLN A 105 15.88 -5.05 8.53
CA GLN A 105 16.33 -4.27 7.38
C GLN A 105 16.11 -2.77 7.56
N MET A 106 15.08 -2.35 8.31
CA MET A 106 14.78 -0.94 8.52
C MET A 106 15.67 -0.26 9.56
N SER A 107 16.18 -1.00 10.56
CA SER A 107 17.14 -0.50 11.56
C SER A 107 17.83 -1.66 12.27
N ASP A 108 19.13 -1.50 12.61
CA ASP A 108 19.87 -2.45 13.48
C ASP A 108 19.14 -2.70 14.82
N TYR A 109 18.26 -1.78 15.24
CA TYR A 109 17.50 -1.83 16.48
C TYR A 109 16.04 -2.29 16.32
N GLY A 110 15.57 -2.45 15.07
CA GLY A 110 14.17 -2.70 14.74
C GLY A 110 13.59 -3.93 15.43
N LEU A 111 14.27 -5.06 15.36
CA LEU A 111 13.83 -6.31 16.01
C LEU A 111 13.89 -6.24 17.55
N ALA A 112 14.88 -5.60 18.12
CA ALA A 112 14.99 -5.43 19.57
C ALA A 112 13.84 -4.55 20.08
N ALA A 113 13.53 -3.46 19.38
CA ALA A 113 12.42 -2.58 19.70
C ALA A 113 11.07 -3.31 19.53
N LYS A 114 10.86 -4.08 18.44
CA LYS A 114 9.67 -4.92 18.25
C LYS A 114 9.42 -5.86 19.42
N ARG A 115 10.48 -6.58 19.87
CA ARG A 115 10.40 -7.52 20.99
C ARG A 115 10.03 -6.83 22.31
N LEU A 116 10.66 -5.69 22.61
CA LEU A 116 10.39 -4.91 23.82
C LEU A 116 8.96 -4.36 23.79
N LEU A 117 8.58 -3.68 22.72
CA LEU A 117 7.24 -3.07 22.58
C LEU A 117 6.15 -4.14 22.61
N GLY A 118 6.32 -5.25 21.90
CA GLY A 118 5.37 -6.37 21.92
C GLY A 118 5.12 -6.90 23.33
N ALA A 119 6.19 -7.13 24.12
CA ALA A 119 6.07 -7.59 25.49
C ALA A 119 5.38 -6.57 26.43
N LEU A 120 5.58 -5.27 26.19
CA LEU A 120 4.95 -4.21 26.98
C LEU A 120 3.44 -4.11 26.73
N VAL A 121 3.01 -4.32 25.47
CA VAL A 121 1.61 -4.12 25.07
C VAL A 121 0.84 -5.44 24.87
N GLU A 122 1.45 -6.59 25.13
CA GLU A 122 0.75 -7.90 25.13
C GLU A 122 -0.42 -7.92 26.13
N ASP A 123 -0.22 -7.30 27.29
CA ASP A 123 -1.24 -7.02 28.28
C ASP A 123 -1.08 -5.58 28.81
N PRO A 124 -1.77 -4.59 28.20
CA PRO A 124 -1.66 -3.20 28.60
C PRO A 124 -2.06 -2.94 30.06
N GLY A 125 -2.82 -3.85 30.69
CA GLY A 125 -3.17 -3.79 32.11
C GLY A 125 -1.96 -3.81 33.05
N ARG A 126 -0.84 -4.35 32.60
CA ARG A 126 0.43 -4.38 33.35
C ARG A 126 1.14 -3.03 33.41
N LEU A 127 0.81 -2.12 32.46
CA LEU A 127 1.41 -0.79 32.40
C LEU A 127 0.78 0.18 33.39
N PRO A 128 1.54 1.18 33.90
CA PRO A 128 0.98 2.27 34.68
C PRO A 128 -0.09 3.03 33.91
N PRO A 129 -1.25 3.39 34.52
CA PRO A 129 -2.33 4.08 33.82
C PRO A 129 -1.91 5.39 33.14
N ALA A 130 -0.97 6.14 33.74
CA ALA A 130 -0.53 7.45 33.23
C ALA A 130 0.18 7.39 31.87
N VAL A 131 0.95 6.33 31.59
CA VAL A 131 1.74 6.20 30.36
C VAL A 131 1.18 5.15 29.39
N ARG A 132 0.21 4.35 29.83
CA ARG A 132 -0.40 3.28 29.05
C ARG A 132 -0.91 3.74 27.67
N PRO A 133 -1.70 4.83 27.56
CA PRO A 133 -2.21 5.29 26.26
C PRO A 133 -1.08 5.64 25.30
N ALA A 134 -0.05 6.36 25.75
CA ALA A 134 1.09 6.75 24.94
C ALA A 134 1.90 5.54 24.44
N LEU A 135 2.14 4.54 25.30
CA LEU A 135 2.89 3.34 24.93
C LEU A 135 2.11 2.45 23.97
N VAL A 136 0.80 2.27 24.15
CA VAL A 136 -0.05 1.51 23.22
C VAL A 136 -0.12 2.21 21.88
N ALA A 137 -0.27 3.53 21.85
CA ALA A 137 -0.29 4.33 20.63
C ALA A 137 1.04 4.21 19.87
N TYR A 138 2.16 4.37 20.58
CA TYR A 138 3.49 4.23 19.98
C TYR A 138 3.75 2.82 19.42
N ALA A 139 3.36 1.78 20.16
CA ALA A 139 3.49 0.41 19.67
C ALA A 139 2.65 0.16 18.42
N LYS A 140 1.41 0.67 18.35
CA LYS A 140 0.59 0.59 17.13
C LYS A 140 1.26 1.29 15.94
N LEU A 141 1.79 2.50 16.14
CA LEU A 141 2.55 3.21 15.09
C LEU A 141 3.77 2.40 14.66
N PHE A 142 4.52 1.87 15.62
CA PHE A 142 5.73 1.10 15.36
C PHE A 142 5.44 -0.16 14.54
N PHE A 143 4.40 -0.90 14.90
CA PHE A 143 4.01 -2.11 14.15
C PHE A 143 3.43 -1.78 12.77
N ALA A 144 2.66 -0.70 12.65
CA ALA A 144 2.10 -0.29 11.36
C ALA A 144 3.15 0.18 10.35
N ASN A 145 4.28 0.71 10.84
CA ASN A 145 5.37 1.22 9.99
C ASN A 145 6.61 0.30 9.98
N HIS A 146 6.52 -0.92 10.51
CA HIS A 146 7.64 -1.86 10.67
C HIS A 146 8.91 -1.24 11.28
N GLY A 147 8.73 -0.26 12.16
CA GLY A 147 9.80 0.49 12.81
C GLY A 147 9.32 1.83 13.36
N ASN A 148 10.26 2.69 13.73
CA ASN A 148 9.98 4.01 14.28
C ASN A 148 10.13 5.15 13.25
N HIS A 149 9.97 4.84 11.96
CA HIS A 149 9.91 5.81 10.88
C HIS A 149 8.58 5.69 10.15
N ASN A 150 7.97 6.82 9.84
CA ASN A 150 6.76 6.83 9.05
C ASN A 150 7.05 6.34 7.63
N GLU A 151 6.29 5.38 7.16
CA GLU A 151 6.52 4.70 5.87
C GLU A 151 6.46 5.67 4.67
N THR A 152 5.54 6.64 4.72
CA THR A 152 5.32 7.60 3.63
C THR A 152 6.40 8.68 3.61
N THR A 153 6.75 9.25 4.77
CA THR A 153 7.69 10.38 4.85
C THR A 153 9.13 9.97 5.11
N GLY A 154 9.38 8.71 5.48
CA GLY A 154 10.67 8.20 5.89
C GLY A 154 11.22 8.82 7.19
N ARG A 155 10.45 9.66 7.88
CA ARG A 155 10.91 10.40 9.07
C ARG A 155 10.56 9.70 10.36
N LYS A 156 11.50 9.81 11.34
CA LYS A 156 11.34 9.24 12.68
C LYS A 156 10.18 9.88 13.43
N PHE A 157 9.41 9.06 14.16
CA PHE A 157 8.48 9.47 15.20
C PHE A 157 8.91 8.93 16.56
N LEU A 158 8.54 9.64 17.61
CA LEU A 158 8.97 9.36 18.98
C LEU A 158 7.79 8.95 19.88
N PRO A 159 8.06 8.21 20.98
CA PRO A 159 7.05 7.98 22.03
C PRO A 159 6.58 9.29 22.67
N ASP A 160 5.30 9.42 22.96
CA ASP A 160 4.73 10.55 23.72
C ASP A 160 4.88 10.35 25.24
N CYS A 161 6.12 10.10 25.66
CA CYS A 161 6.50 10.02 27.07
C CYS A 161 8.03 10.20 27.20
N SER A 162 8.51 10.50 28.40
CA SER A 162 9.95 10.54 28.67
C SER A 162 10.56 9.13 28.69
N PHE A 163 11.86 9.00 28.35
CA PHE A 163 12.57 7.73 28.49
C PHE A 163 12.53 7.20 29.94
N ALA A 164 12.60 8.09 30.93
CA ALA A 164 12.52 7.71 32.32
C ALA A 164 11.15 7.12 32.68
N ASP A 165 10.05 7.65 32.13
CA ASP A 165 8.69 7.10 32.31
C ASP A 165 8.54 5.76 31.60
N PHE A 166 9.08 5.65 30.38
CA PHE A 166 9.14 4.41 29.62
C PHE A 166 9.87 3.30 30.39
N GLY A 167 11.07 3.58 30.90
CA GLY A 167 11.86 2.62 31.68
C GLY A 167 11.16 2.17 32.97
N ARG A 168 10.54 3.12 33.72
CA ARG A 168 9.73 2.77 34.90
C ARG A 168 8.53 1.90 34.56
N ALA A 169 7.85 2.20 33.44
CA ALA A 169 6.71 1.41 32.98
C ALA A 169 7.13 -0.01 32.58
N ALA A 170 8.28 -0.15 31.91
CA ALA A 170 8.85 -1.44 31.53
C ALA A 170 9.22 -2.30 32.75
N GLU A 171 9.87 -1.73 33.77
CA GLU A 171 10.17 -2.44 35.02
C GLU A 171 8.90 -2.83 35.78
N GLN A 172 7.87 -1.97 35.81
CA GLN A 172 6.59 -2.31 36.42
C GLN A 172 5.88 -3.43 35.66
N ALA A 173 5.85 -3.39 34.32
CA ALA A 173 5.29 -4.45 33.51
C ALA A 173 6.01 -5.79 33.73
N ARG A 174 7.36 -5.76 33.78
CA ARG A 174 8.17 -6.94 34.08
C ARG A 174 7.82 -7.53 35.45
N SER A 175 7.74 -6.71 36.50
CA SER A 175 7.37 -7.16 37.86
C SER A 175 5.97 -7.78 37.91
N ARG A 176 5.09 -7.44 36.96
CA ARG A 176 3.74 -7.98 36.79
C ARG A 176 3.68 -9.14 35.80
N GLY A 177 4.82 -9.70 35.38
CA GLY A 177 4.91 -10.90 34.57
C GLY A 177 4.89 -10.65 33.05
N ALA A 178 5.22 -9.45 32.57
CA ALA A 178 5.47 -9.24 31.14
C ALA A 178 6.73 -9.99 30.68
N ARG A 179 6.78 -10.43 29.44
CA ARG A 179 7.89 -11.24 28.83
C ARG A 179 9.13 -10.39 28.55
N LEU A 180 9.68 -9.76 29.57
CA LEU A 180 10.80 -8.81 29.49
C LEU A 180 12.11 -9.39 30.02
N GLY A 181 12.19 -10.70 30.22
CA GLY A 181 13.36 -11.39 30.72
C GLY A 181 13.75 -11.03 32.15
N SER A 182 15.02 -11.15 32.49
CA SER A 182 15.57 -10.73 33.78
C SER A 182 15.66 -9.19 33.90
N ALA A 183 15.85 -8.67 35.12
CA ALA A 183 16.12 -7.24 35.29
C ALA A 183 17.38 -6.78 34.51
N ALA A 184 18.40 -7.63 34.43
CA ALA A 184 19.62 -7.34 33.68
C ALA A 184 19.35 -7.32 32.14
N THR A 185 18.53 -8.27 31.65
CA THR A 185 18.10 -8.31 30.21
C THR A 185 17.35 -7.03 29.85
N LEU A 186 16.36 -6.64 30.67
CA LEU A 186 15.58 -5.41 30.43
C LEU A 186 16.46 -4.17 30.50
N ALA A 187 17.35 -4.07 31.51
CA ALA A 187 18.24 -2.92 31.65
C ALA A 187 19.21 -2.78 30.45
N ALA A 188 19.69 -3.90 29.91
CA ALA A 188 20.49 -3.89 28.67
C ALA A 188 19.68 -3.40 27.48
N ALA A 189 18.47 -3.94 27.27
CA ALA A 189 17.59 -3.53 26.17
C ALA A 189 17.24 -2.03 26.26
N LEU A 190 16.89 -1.53 27.44
CA LEU A 190 16.57 -0.11 27.65
C LEU A 190 17.75 0.80 27.32
N ARG A 191 18.95 0.46 27.78
CA ARG A 191 20.18 1.23 27.48
C ARG A 191 20.45 1.27 25.98
N ASP A 192 20.33 0.13 25.29
CA ASP A 192 20.66 0.01 23.87
C ASP A 192 19.60 0.67 22.98
N LEU A 193 18.34 0.78 23.45
CA LEU A 193 17.22 1.36 22.74
C LEU A 193 16.90 2.83 23.11
N GLU A 194 17.59 3.43 24.09
CA GLU A 194 17.34 4.83 24.48
C GLU A 194 17.46 5.79 23.29
N LYS A 195 18.63 5.82 22.65
CA LYS A 195 18.85 6.67 21.47
C LYS A 195 17.99 6.31 20.29
N PRO A 196 17.92 5.02 19.86
CA PRO A 196 17.08 4.64 18.74
C PRO A 196 15.62 5.07 18.88
N LEU A 197 15.03 5.03 20.06
CA LEU A 197 13.62 5.32 20.27
C LEU A 197 13.32 6.78 20.67
N PHE A 198 14.26 7.49 21.34
CA PHE A 198 13.98 8.79 21.97
C PHE A 198 14.82 9.97 21.45
N ASP A 199 15.91 9.72 20.73
CA ASP A 199 16.71 10.80 20.12
C ASP A 199 16.23 11.08 18.68
N PRO A 200 15.62 12.26 18.40
CA PRO A 200 15.14 12.58 17.05
C PRO A 200 16.28 12.76 16.03
N ALA A 201 17.50 13.02 16.49
CA ALA A 201 18.66 13.21 15.61
C ALA A 201 19.38 11.89 15.28
N PHE A 202 19.17 10.86 16.07
CA PHE A 202 19.74 9.54 15.82
C PHE A 202 18.84 8.78 14.84
N GLU A 203 19.40 8.31 13.71
CA GLU A 203 18.62 7.63 12.66
C GLU A 203 17.38 8.44 12.26
N ALA A 204 17.55 9.72 11.90
CA ALA A 204 16.44 10.65 11.67
C ALA A 204 15.57 10.29 10.45
N ALA A 205 16.13 9.57 9.48
CA ALA A 205 15.43 9.14 8.27
C ALA A 205 15.82 7.69 7.91
N ILE A 206 14.82 6.91 7.47
CA ILE A 206 15.02 5.51 7.05
C ILE A 206 15.89 5.44 5.79
N THR A 207 15.60 6.28 4.80
CA THR A 207 16.35 6.45 3.57
C THR A 207 16.53 7.93 3.31
N ASP A 208 17.77 8.39 3.19
CA ASP A 208 18.10 9.78 2.90
C ASP A 208 18.91 9.85 1.60
N LYS A 209 18.23 10.13 0.49
CA LYS A 209 18.85 10.25 -0.85
C LYS A 209 19.43 11.64 -1.11
N SER A 210 19.12 12.62 -0.23
CA SER A 210 19.57 14.02 -0.33
C SER A 210 19.99 14.59 1.01
N PRO A 211 21.00 14.00 1.70
CA PRO A 211 21.34 14.31 3.11
C PRO A 211 22.02 15.68 3.31
N GLY A 212 22.13 16.46 2.28
CA GLY A 212 22.78 17.76 2.30
C GLY A 212 24.30 17.71 2.03
N PRO A 213 24.94 18.88 1.88
CA PRO A 213 26.34 18.97 1.47
C PRO A 213 27.29 18.23 2.42
N GLY A 214 28.20 17.43 1.85
CA GLY A 214 29.24 16.71 2.58
C GLY A 214 28.78 15.49 3.36
N LYS A 215 27.51 15.10 3.29
CA LYS A 215 26.99 13.87 3.88
C LYS A 215 26.87 12.78 2.81
N ASP A 216 27.08 11.54 3.23
CA ASP A 216 26.99 10.34 2.40
C ASP A 216 25.59 9.70 2.55
N ILE A 217 24.94 9.36 1.45
CA ILE A 217 23.58 8.81 1.45
C ILE A 217 23.46 7.49 2.23
N LEU A 218 24.51 6.67 2.26
CA LEU A 218 24.49 5.39 2.97
C LEU A 218 24.61 5.60 4.49
N THR A 219 25.48 6.52 4.91
CA THR A 219 25.68 6.81 6.34
C THR A 219 24.59 7.73 6.92
N ALA A 220 23.85 8.43 6.08
CA ALA A 220 22.72 9.27 6.50
C ALA A 220 21.40 8.47 6.63
N SER A 221 21.32 7.30 5.99
CA SER A 221 20.14 6.41 6.05
C SER A 221 20.23 5.47 7.25
N SER A 222 19.09 5.21 7.91
CA SER A 222 19.03 4.31 9.08
C SER A 222 18.84 2.85 8.72
N ASN A 223 18.43 2.56 7.46
CA ASN A 223 18.24 1.18 7.00
C ASN A 223 19.54 0.36 7.16
N ASN A 224 19.38 -0.93 7.45
CA ASN A 224 20.47 -1.82 7.83
C ASN A 224 21.05 -2.58 6.61
N TYR A 225 21.15 -1.91 5.46
CA TYR A 225 21.74 -2.49 4.25
C TYR A 225 23.26 -2.30 4.21
N TYR A 226 23.77 -1.27 4.91
CA TYR A 226 25.19 -0.90 4.92
C TYR A 226 25.66 -0.62 6.34
N ARG A 227 26.64 -1.36 6.83
CA ARG A 227 27.19 -1.15 8.17
C ARG A 227 28.65 -0.70 8.12
N GLY A 228 28.86 0.56 8.48
CA GLY A 228 30.19 1.18 8.44
C GLY A 228 30.73 1.33 7.02
N VAL A 229 29.84 1.42 6.01
CA VAL A 229 30.17 1.53 4.60
C VAL A 229 29.71 2.89 4.09
N SER A 230 30.55 3.55 3.30
CA SER A 230 30.27 4.78 2.58
C SER A 230 30.23 4.53 1.07
N LEU A 231 29.70 5.46 0.28
CA LEU A 231 29.76 5.39 -1.18
C LEU A 231 31.20 5.31 -1.70
N ALA A 232 32.13 5.97 -1.03
CA ALA A 232 33.56 5.93 -1.40
C ALA A 232 34.14 4.52 -1.25
N ASP A 233 33.70 3.75 -0.25
CA ASP A 233 34.14 2.37 -0.03
C ASP A 233 33.70 1.42 -1.14
N LEU A 234 32.66 1.78 -1.90
CA LEU A 234 32.10 0.94 -2.98
C LEU A 234 32.82 1.14 -4.32
N GLN A 235 33.73 2.11 -4.42
CA GLN A 235 34.48 2.34 -5.66
C GLN A 235 35.33 1.10 -6.00
N GLY A 236 35.02 0.47 -7.14
CA GLY A 236 35.71 -0.74 -7.59
C GLY A 236 35.30 -2.03 -6.87
N PHE A 237 34.37 -1.98 -5.94
CA PHE A 237 33.81 -3.19 -5.31
C PHE A 237 32.67 -3.75 -6.18
N HIS A 238 32.74 -5.05 -6.45
CA HIS A 238 31.70 -5.78 -7.17
C HIS A 238 30.89 -6.62 -6.17
N GLU A 239 29.60 -6.35 -6.09
CA GLU A 239 28.66 -7.13 -5.27
C GLU A 239 28.21 -8.38 -6.03
N SER A 240 28.40 -9.55 -5.44
CA SER A 240 27.91 -10.83 -6.00
C SER A 240 26.42 -11.05 -5.73
N TYR A 241 25.92 -10.49 -4.62
CA TYR A 241 24.54 -10.63 -4.14
C TYR A 241 23.93 -9.25 -3.87
N ALA A 242 23.96 -8.38 -4.91
CA ALA A 242 23.52 -6.99 -4.77
C ALA A 242 22.12 -6.88 -4.17
N LEU A 243 21.16 -7.69 -4.63
CA LEU A 243 19.75 -7.64 -4.22
C LEU A 243 19.53 -8.13 -2.78
N ASN A 244 20.21 -9.21 -2.38
CA ASN A 244 19.91 -9.97 -1.17
C ASN A 244 21.12 -10.16 -0.25
N SER A 245 21.82 -9.06 0.03
CA SER A 245 22.92 -9.02 1.01
C SER A 245 22.98 -7.71 1.76
N ARG A 246 23.54 -7.74 2.96
CA ARG A 246 24.03 -6.54 3.66
C ARG A 246 25.52 -6.41 3.47
N LEU A 247 26.00 -5.19 3.18
CA LEU A 247 27.40 -4.89 3.15
C LEU A 247 27.91 -4.41 4.52
N VAL A 248 28.96 -5.02 5.00
CA VAL A 248 29.58 -4.66 6.28
C VAL A 248 31.07 -4.40 6.08
N LYS A 249 31.58 -3.30 6.64
CA LYS A 249 33.03 -3.03 6.66
C LYS A 249 33.63 -3.60 7.93
N ARG A 250 34.48 -4.66 7.81
CA ARG A 250 35.19 -5.32 8.88
C ARG A 250 36.72 -5.22 8.61
N ASP A 251 37.49 -4.69 9.55
CA ASP A 251 38.92 -4.53 9.42
C ASP A 251 39.34 -3.87 8.09
N GLY A 252 38.59 -2.84 7.67
CA GLY A 252 38.80 -2.11 6.42
C GLY A 252 38.40 -2.83 5.14
N LYS A 253 37.84 -4.05 5.21
CA LYS A 253 37.39 -4.85 4.09
C LYS A 253 35.87 -4.89 4.04
N LEU A 254 35.32 -4.85 2.81
CA LEU A 254 33.88 -5.07 2.59
C LEU A 254 33.56 -6.56 2.57
N VAL A 255 32.50 -6.93 3.27
CA VAL A 255 31.98 -8.30 3.36
C VAL A 255 30.50 -8.28 3.03
N GLU A 256 30.08 -9.16 2.12
CA GLU A 256 28.65 -9.42 1.83
C GLU A 256 28.09 -10.45 2.83
N GLU A 257 27.18 -10.03 3.68
CA GLU A 257 26.37 -10.93 4.51
C GLU A 257 25.13 -11.33 3.74
N VAL A 258 25.23 -12.42 3.00
CA VAL A 258 24.15 -12.89 2.10
C VAL A 258 22.93 -13.34 2.91
N TRP A 259 21.74 -12.97 2.47
CA TRP A 259 20.47 -13.39 3.08
C TRP A 259 20.03 -14.72 2.48
N ARG A 260 20.21 -15.78 3.25
CA ARG A 260 19.89 -17.15 2.85
C ARG A 260 19.80 -18.11 4.04
N ALA A 261 19.00 -19.15 3.89
CA ALA A 261 18.86 -20.20 4.91
C ALA A 261 20.07 -21.17 4.95
N GLY A 262 20.74 -21.36 3.82
CA GLY A 262 21.64 -22.47 3.58
C GLY A 262 20.91 -23.73 3.11
N THR A 263 21.68 -24.67 2.52
CA THR A 263 21.09 -25.93 2.03
C THR A 263 21.15 -27.03 3.11
N PRO A 264 20.16 -27.96 3.16
CA PRO A 264 20.15 -29.05 4.15
C PRO A 264 21.36 -29.98 4.06
N ASP A 265 21.98 -30.12 2.87
CA ASP A 265 23.19 -30.91 2.64
C ASP A 265 24.49 -30.19 3.02
N GLY A 266 24.39 -28.94 3.49
CA GLY A 266 25.54 -28.13 3.94
C GLY A 266 26.44 -27.62 2.82
N LYS A 267 26.10 -27.83 1.53
CA LYS A 267 26.92 -27.31 0.43
C LYS A 267 26.89 -25.80 0.33
N VAL A 268 25.74 -25.19 0.63
CA VAL A 268 25.61 -23.76 0.79
C VAL A 268 25.48 -23.47 2.29
N PRO A 269 26.42 -22.76 2.91
CA PRO A 269 26.35 -22.47 4.34
C PRO A 269 25.22 -21.49 4.64
N PRO A 270 24.68 -21.50 5.88
CA PRO A 270 23.71 -20.51 6.32
C PRO A 270 24.29 -19.11 6.26
N GLY A 271 23.45 -18.14 5.93
CA GLY A 271 23.80 -16.71 5.92
C GLY A 271 23.02 -15.92 6.96
N ARG A 272 22.91 -14.60 6.75
CA ARG A 272 22.05 -13.77 7.57
C ARG A 272 20.57 -14.19 7.33
N TYR A 273 19.75 -14.10 8.35
CA TYR A 273 18.35 -14.54 8.34
C TYR A 273 18.15 -16.05 8.12
N ALA A 274 19.17 -16.87 8.38
CA ALA A 274 19.05 -18.31 8.16
C ALA A 274 17.93 -18.96 9.01
N HIS A 275 17.68 -18.47 10.21
CA HIS A 275 16.61 -18.95 11.08
C HIS A 275 15.22 -18.61 10.51
N GLU A 276 15.01 -17.35 10.16
CA GLU A 276 13.75 -16.82 9.62
C GLU A 276 13.43 -17.46 8.27
N LEU A 277 14.37 -17.43 7.32
CA LEU A 277 14.21 -18.05 6.01
C LEU A 277 14.06 -19.57 6.09
N GLY A 278 14.68 -20.22 7.08
CA GLY A 278 14.44 -21.63 7.38
C GLY A 278 13.02 -21.91 7.84
N ALA A 279 12.40 -20.99 8.62
CA ALA A 279 11.01 -21.08 9.03
C ALA A 279 10.06 -20.84 7.84
N VAL A 280 10.33 -19.81 7.02
CA VAL A 280 9.61 -19.57 5.75
C VAL A 280 9.62 -20.81 4.86
N ASN A 281 10.79 -21.40 4.64
CA ASN A 281 10.92 -22.58 3.78
C ASN A 281 10.11 -23.78 4.29
N ARG A 282 10.01 -23.99 5.61
CA ARG A 282 9.17 -25.06 6.16
C ARG A 282 7.69 -24.87 5.82
N GLU A 283 7.18 -23.67 5.92
CA GLU A 283 5.78 -23.37 5.55
C GLU A 283 5.56 -23.43 4.04
N LEU A 284 6.51 -22.97 3.23
CA LEU A 284 6.46 -23.06 1.77
C LEU A 284 6.43 -24.54 1.30
N GLU A 285 7.21 -25.43 1.91
CA GLU A 285 7.17 -26.87 1.59
C GLU A 285 5.82 -27.50 1.96
N GLN A 286 5.19 -27.08 3.06
CA GLN A 286 3.82 -27.49 3.37
C GLN A 286 2.83 -26.94 2.34
N ALA A 287 2.93 -25.68 1.95
CA ALA A 287 2.11 -25.05 0.92
C ALA A 287 2.21 -25.81 -0.42
N ALA A 288 3.42 -26.20 -0.83
CA ALA A 288 3.66 -26.94 -2.07
C ALA A 288 2.91 -28.29 -2.11
N SER A 289 2.61 -28.91 -0.96
CA SER A 289 1.85 -30.17 -0.90
C SER A 289 0.36 -30.00 -1.27
N PHE A 290 -0.16 -28.78 -1.18
CA PHE A 290 -1.55 -28.42 -1.50
C PHE A 290 -1.67 -27.72 -2.86
N ALA A 291 -0.58 -27.28 -3.47
CA ALA A 291 -0.53 -26.66 -4.77
C ALA A 291 -0.72 -27.69 -5.91
N ASP A 292 -1.10 -27.24 -7.10
CA ASP A 292 -0.95 -28.05 -8.31
C ASP A 292 0.54 -28.20 -8.70
N ALA A 293 0.82 -28.97 -9.75
CA ALA A 293 2.19 -29.30 -10.12
C ALA A 293 3.01 -28.06 -10.51
N ASP A 294 2.41 -27.13 -11.27
CA ASP A 294 3.08 -25.94 -11.77
C ASP A 294 3.34 -24.93 -10.65
N GLN A 295 2.33 -24.68 -9.80
CA GLN A 295 2.48 -23.81 -8.64
C GLN A 295 3.44 -24.40 -7.60
N ALA A 296 3.42 -25.70 -7.38
CA ALA A 296 4.39 -26.38 -6.52
C ALA A 296 5.83 -26.22 -7.03
N ALA A 297 6.03 -26.18 -8.36
CA ALA A 297 7.34 -25.91 -8.95
C ALA A 297 7.80 -24.48 -8.66
N VAL A 298 6.90 -23.48 -8.73
CA VAL A 298 7.19 -22.08 -8.33
C VAL A 298 7.59 -22.00 -6.86
N ILE A 299 6.79 -22.60 -5.97
CA ILE A 299 7.05 -22.58 -4.52
C ILE A 299 8.43 -23.20 -4.21
N ARG A 300 8.76 -24.35 -4.82
CA ARG A 300 10.07 -24.99 -4.62
C ARG A 300 11.22 -24.18 -5.22
N ALA A 301 11.00 -23.45 -6.32
CA ALA A 301 12.01 -22.53 -6.85
C ALA A 301 12.28 -21.38 -5.89
N LEU A 302 11.25 -20.84 -5.22
CA LEU A 302 11.41 -19.83 -4.15
C LEU A 302 12.15 -20.42 -2.94
N VAL A 303 11.79 -21.63 -2.49
CA VAL A 303 12.53 -22.35 -1.42
C VAL A 303 14.01 -22.47 -1.79
N ARG A 304 14.30 -22.81 -3.03
CA ARG A 304 15.68 -22.91 -3.52
C ARG A 304 16.40 -21.58 -3.45
N PHE A 305 15.77 -20.49 -3.91
CA PHE A 305 16.34 -19.14 -3.78
C PHE A 305 16.61 -18.77 -2.33
N TYR A 306 15.67 -18.98 -1.42
CA TYR A 306 15.89 -18.71 0.01
C TYR A 306 16.97 -19.60 0.65
N GLN A 307 17.21 -20.80 0.11
CA GLN A 307 18.33 -21.65 0.54
C GLN A 307 19.68 -21.15 0.06
N THR A 308 19.78 -20.71 -1.21
CA THR A 308 21.07 -20.43 -1.84
C THR A 308 21.43 -18.95 -1.85
N GLY A 309 20.42 -18.07 -2.00
CA GLY A 309 20.59 -16.65 -2.26
C GLY A 309 21.07 -16.34 -3.69
N GLU A 310 21.15 -17.32 -4.59
CA GLU A 310 21.70 -17.14 -5.93
C GLU A 310 20.72 -16.41 -6.86
N ALA A 311 21.22 -15.39 -7.58
CA ALA A 311 20.42 -14.63 -8.53
C ALA A 311 19.81 -15.52 -9.65
N ALA A 312 20.50 -16.60 -10.03
CA ALA A 312 19.97 -17.55 -11.01
C ALA A 312 18.73 -18.30 -10.50
N ASP A 313 18.69 -18.65 -9.20
CA ASP A 313 17.53 -19.30 -8.56
C ASP A 313 16.35 -18.31 -8.44
N TRP A 314 16.62 -17.03 -8.14
CA TRP A 314 15.61 -15.95 -8.15
C TRP A 314 14.98 -15.79 -9.52
N ARG A 315 15.82 -15.68 -10.56
CA ARG A 315 15.35 -15.57 -11.94
C ARG A 315 14.53 -16.78 -12.40
N ALA A 316 14.96 -18.00 -12.03
CA ALA A 316 14.21 -19.21 -12.33
C ALA A 316 12.83 -19.21 -11.67
N CYS A 317 12.73 -18.75 -10.42
CA CYS A 317 11.47 -18.58 -9.69
C CYS A 317 10.53 -17.61 -10.42
N ASN A 318 11.01 -16.42 -10.77
CA ASN A 318 10.22 -15.39 -11.47
C ASN A 318 9.71 -15.88 -12.85
N ILE A 319 10.56 -16.55 -13.62
CA ILE A 319 10.17 -17.10 -14.93
C ILE A 319 9.10 -18.20 -14.80
N LEU A 320 9.17 -19.03 -13.77
CA LEU A 320 8.13 -20.04 -13.49
C LEU A 320 6.84 -19.38 -13.03
N TRP A 321 6.93 -18.41 -12.13
CA TRP A 321 5.78 -17.68 -11.59
C TRP A 321 4.98 -16.95 -12.67
N LEU A 322 5.65 -16.35 -13.66
CA LEU A 322 5.00 -15.66 -14.79
C LEU A 322 4.16 -16.59 -15.68
N LYS A 323 4.44 -17.90 -15.70
CA LYS A 323 3.73 -18.86 -16.57
C LYS A 323 2.37 -19.28 -16.01
N GLY A 324 2.16 -19.15 -14.72
CA GLY A 324 0.94 -19.60 -14.04
C GLY A 324 -0.02 -18.45 -13.75
N ASN A 325 -1.31 -18.79 -13.59
CA ASN A 325 -2.33 -17.85 -13.09
C ASN A 325 -3.25 -18.58 -12.08
N PRO A 326 -2.71 -19.03 -10.91
CA PRO A 326 -3.48 -19.80 -9.95
C PRO A 326 -4.48 -18.93 -9.18
N THR A 327 -5.57 -19.54 -8.67
CA THR A 327 -6.58 -18.85 -7.85
C THR A 327 -6.01 -18.31 -6.53
N ILE A 328 -5.16 -19.09 -5.85
CA ILE A 328 -4.35 -18.62 -4.71
C ILE A 328 -2.96 -18.34 -5.26
N ASP A 329 -2.51 -17.11 -5.14
CA ASP A 329 -1.20 -16.71 -5.65
C ASP A 329 -0.39 -16.00 -4.55
N PHE A 330 0.87 -15.77 -4.82
CA PHE A 330 1.76 -15.04 -3.92
C PHE A 330 2.86 -14.32 -4.70
N ALA A 331 3.33 -13.22 -4.16
CA ALA A 331 4.60 -12.60 -4.52
C ALA A 331 5.47 -12.55 -3.26
N SER A 332 6.68 -13.08 -3.31
CA SER A 332 7.56 -13.16 -2.14
C SER A 332 9.02 -13.14 -2.55
N GLY A 333 9.83 -12.35 -1.84
CA GLY A 333 11.26 -12.24 -2.10
C GLY A 333 11.88 -11.03 -1.41
N PHE A 334 13.03 -10.64 -1.95
CA PHE A 334 13.67 -9.35 -1.74
C PHE A 334 13.42 -8.55 -3.01
N ILE A 335 12.29 -7.83 -3.10
CA ILE A 335 11.73 -7.35 -4.37
C ILE A 335 11.98 -5.86 -4.56
N GLU A 336 11.34 -5.03 -3.73
CA GLU A 336 11.38 -3.59 -3.89
C GLU A 336 12.67 -2.99 -3.33
N VAL A 337 13.21 -2.00 -4.03
CA VAL A 337 14.52 -1.40 -3.73
C VAL A 337 14.41 0.05 -3.23
N TYR A 338 13.22 0.54 -2.99
CA TYR A 338 12.98 1.95 -2.61
C TYR A 338 13.61 2.33 -1.28
N ARG A 339 13.71 1.38 -0.34
CA ARG A 339 14.31 1.60 0.97
C ARG A 339 15.84 1.70 0.94
N ASP A 340 16.49 1.23 -0.12
CA ASP A 340 17.92 1.42 -0.33
C ASP A 340 18.21 2.77 -1.00
N ALA A 341 19.08 3.59 -0.41
CA ALA A 341 19.48 4.87 -1.00
C ALA A 341 20.17 4.73 -2.38
N ARG A 342 20.74 3.55 -2.69
CA ARG A 342 21.33 3.21 -4.00
C ARG A 342 20.33 2.54 -4.95
N GLY A 343 19.17 2.08 -4.46
CA GLY A 343 18.24 1.29 -5.27
C GLY A 343 18.79 -0.09 -5.68
N ALA A 344 19.61 -0.74 -4.86
CA ALA A 344 20.27 -2.01 -5.18
C ALA A 344 19.84 -3.18 -4.27
N LYS A 345 19.49 -2.90 -3.02
CA LYS A 345 19.09 -3.88 -2.02
C LYS A 345 17.57 -4.03 -1.97
N GLY A 346 17.09 -5.27 -2.10
CA GLY A 346 15.67 -5.56 -2.03
C GLY A 346 15.14 -5.69 -0.61
N SER A 347 13.96 -5.17 -0.36
CA SER A 347 13.23 -5.34 0.90
C SER A 347 12.56 -6.71 0.96
N ALA A 348 12.59 -7.34 2.14
CA ALA A 348 11.84 -8.57 2.39
C ALA A 348 10.34 -8.25 2.39
N GLN A 349 9.58 -8.99 1.58
CA GLN A 349 8.14 -8.78 1.45
C GLN A 349 7.43 -10.05 0.99
N MET A 350 6.18 -10.22 1.41
CA MET A 350 5.32 -11.29 0.93
C MET A 350 3.86 -10.85 0.92
N LEU A 351 3.25 -10.96 -0.26
CA LEU A 351 1.82 -10.84 -0.51
C LEU A 351 1.25 -12.23 -0.77
N VAL A 352 0.18 -12.59 -0.09
CA VAL A 352 -0.65 -13.77 -0.39
C VAL A 352 -2.03 -13.31 -0.81
N SER A 353 -2.53 -13.78 -1.92
CA SER A 353 -3.77 -13.32 -2.52
C SER A 353 -4.68 -14.45 -2.99
N VAL A 354 -5.95 -14.12 -3.14
CA VAL A 354 -6.93 -14.93 -3.85
C VAL A 354 -7.51 -14.12 -5.01
N THR A 355 -7.73 -14.76 -6.16
CA THR A 355 -8.36 -14.10 -7.32
C THR A 355 -9.72 -13.54 -6.94
N ASP A 356 -9.96 -12.26 -7.20
CA ASP A 356 -11.27 -11.62 -7.08
C ASP A 356 -12.20 -12.15 -8.19
N GLN A 357 -13.10 -13.04 -7.84
CA GLN A 357 -13.96 -13.71 -8.81
C GLN A 357 -14.95 -12.77 -9.53
N LYS A 358 -15.16 -11.57 -9.01
CA LYS A 358 -16.07 -10.59 -9.59
C LYS A 358 -15.39 -9.70 -10.62
N LEU A 359 -14.15 -9.26 -10.31
CA LEU A 359 -13.45 -8.25 -11.12
C LEU A 359 -12.40 -8.85 -12.06
N ASP A 360 -11.83 -10.01 -11.74
CA ASP A 360 -10.81 -10.67 -12.56
C ASP A 360 -11.24 -10.95 -14.00
N PRO A 361 -12.50 -11.34 -14.30
CA PRO A 361 -12.96 -11.50 -15.68
C PRO A 361 -12.81 -10.22 -16.51
N LEU A 362 -13.00 -9.04 -15.92
CA LEU A 362 -12.82 -7.76 -16.61
C LEU A 362 -11.35 -7.49 -16.92
N MET A 363 -10.44 -7.83 -16.00
CA MET A 363 -8.99 -7.71 -16.22
C MET A 363 -8.54 -8.55 -17.42
N HIS A 364 -9.02 -9.79 -17.53
CA HIS A 364 -8.77 -10.65 -18.68
C HIS A 364 -9.31 -10.06 -19.98
N LEU A 365 -10.55 -9.55 -19.98
CA LEU A 365 -11.13 -8.92 -21.16
C LEU A 365 -10.36 -7.66 -21.59
N LEU A 366 -9.86 -6.84 -20.67
CA LEU A 366 -8.99 -5.71 -20.98
C LEU A 366 -7.68 -6.18 -21.64
N ALA A 367 -7.04 -7.21 -21.09
CA ALA A 367 -5.82 -7.78 -21.64
C ALA A 367 -6.03 -8.36 -23.04
N GLU A 368 -7.09 -9.14 -23.28
CA GLU A 368 -7.43 -9.70 -24.57
C GLU A 368 -7.74 -8.62 -25.62
N ASN A 369 -8.26 -7.48 -25.20
CA ASN A 369 -8.56 -6.35 -26.06
C ASN A 369 -7.48 -5.26 -26.09
N ALA A 370 -6.29 -5.50 -25.54
CA ALA A 370 -5.23 -4.49 -25.50
C ALA A 370 -4.87 -3.94 -26.91
N VAL A 371 -4.83 -4.81 -27.95
CA VAL A 371 -4.58 -4.39 -29.34
C VAL A 371 -5.74 -3.53 -29.89
N TYR A 372 -7.00 -3.75 -29.46
CA TYR A 372 -8.12 -2.91 -29.84
C TYR A 372 -7.92 -1.49 -29.33
N PHE A 373 -7.60 -1.33 -28.05
CA PHE A 373 -7.34 -0.03 -27.43
C PHE A 373 -6.11 0.65 -28.00
N GLU A 374 -5.03 -0.10 -28.25
CA GLU A 374 -3.81 0.41 -28.87
C GLU A 374 -4.05 0.99 -30.27
N ARG A 375 -4.86 0.31 -31.10
CA ARG A 375 -5.23 0.82 -32.43
C ARG A 375 -6.00 2.13 -32.39
N ARG A 376 -6.78 2.37 -31.33
CA ARG A 376 -7.59 3.57 -31.13
C ARG A 376 -6.89 4.67 -30.36
N ALA A 377 -5.68 4.40 -29.87
CA ALA A 377 -4.88 5.39 -29.17
C ALA A 377 -4.65 6.63 -30.04
N PRO A 378 -4.65 7.85 -29.44
CA PRO A 378 -4.64 9.11 -30.17
C PRO A 378 -3.28 9.51 -30.74
N TRP A 379 -2.23 8.76 -30.46
CA TRP A 379 -0.88 9.00 -30.98
C TRP A 379 -0.66 8.47 -32.40
N GLU A 380 0.44 8.90 -33.04
CA GLU A 380 0.80 8.51 -34.39
C GLU A 380 0.97 6.98 -34.53
N ASP A 381 0.58 6.43 -35.70
CA ASP A 381 0.60 4.98 -35.96
C ASP A 381 2.00 4.35 -35.80
N ARG A 382 3.07 5.09 -36.04
CA ARG A 382 4.45 4.61 -35.83
C ARG A 382 4.77 4.28 -34.37
N PHE A 383 4.05 4.90 -33.43
CA PHE A 383 4.20 4.65 -32.00
C PHE A 383 3.24 3.58 -31.49
N LYS A 384 2.38 3.00 -32.34
CA LYS A 384 1.46 1.94 -31.96
C LYS A 384 2.16 0.60 -31.88
N LYS A 385 1.98 -0.09 -30.75
CA LYS A 385 2.52 -1.42 -30.47
C LYS A 385 1.46 -2.49 -30.75
N LEU A 386 1.33 -2.90 -32.02
CA LEU A 386 0.27 -3.84 -32.44
C LEU A 386 0.61 -5.32 -32.19
N ASP A 387 1.83 -5.61 -31.75
CA ASP A 387 2.34 -6.94 -31.36
C ASP A 387 2.41 -7.12 -29.85
N VAL A 388 1.58 -6.36 -29.11
CA VAL A 388 1.50 -6.46 -27.65
C VAL A 388 1.20 -7.90 -27.26
N LYS A 389 2.09 -8.50 -26.48
CA LYS A 389 1.72 -9.60 -25.60
C LYS A 389 1.05 -8.95 -24.39
N PRO A 390 -0.27 -9.13 -24.22
CA PRO A 390 -0.92 -8.50 -23.08
C PRO A 390 -0.28 -9.00 -21.79
N PRO A 391 -0.02 -8.12 -20.80
CA PRO A 391 0.37 -8.56 -19.47
C PRO A 391 -0.72 -9.48 -18.92
N VAL A 392 -0.35 -10.40 -18.04
CA VAL A 392 -1.36 -11.12 -17.26
C VAL A 392 -1.93 -10.13 -16.25
N GLY A 393 -3.07 -9.52 -16.57
CA GLY A 393 -3.81 -8.68 -15.64
C GLY A 393 -4.61 -9.55 -14.68
N LYS A 394 -4.54 -9.29 -13.39
CA LYS A 394 -5.24 -10.06 -12.36
C LYS A 394 -5.82 -9.16 -11.29
N ALA A 395 -7.12 -9.28 -11.03
CA ALA A 395 -7.75 -8.69 -9.86
C ALA A 395 -7.64 -9.65 -8.68
N ILE A 396 -7.14 -9.16 -7.55
CA ILE A 396 -6.87 -9.99 -6.36
C ILE A 396 -7.42 -9.36 -5.09
N GLU A 397 -7.86 -10.23 -4.19
CA GLU A 397 -8.15 -9.89 -2.80
C GLU A 397 -6.99 -10.35 -1.93
N ILE A 398 -6.58 -9.51 -0.99
CA ILE A 398 -5.42 -9.75 -0.12
C ILE A 398 -5.81 -10.69 1.01
N VAL A 399 -5.08 -11.79 1.16
CA VAL A 399 -5.18 -12.69 2.31
C VAL A 399 -4.31 -12.20 3.45
N VAL A 400 -3.06 -11.84 3.15
CA VAL A 400 -2.11 -11.22 4.08
C VAL A 400 -0.98 -10.53 3.32
N GLU A 401 -0.49 -9.43 3.85
CA GLU A 401 0.72 -8.74 3.45
C GLU A 401 1.69 -8.65 4.63
N THR A 402 2.97 -8.75 4.36
CA THR A 402 4.04 -8.59 5.35
C THR A 402 5.29 -7.97 4.73
N GLY A 403 6.13 -7.38 5.55
CA GLY A 403 7.34 -6.70 5.08
C GLY A 403 7.02 -5.40 4.35
N ASP A 404 7.66 -5.16 3.20
CA ASP A 404 7.51 -3.93 2.40
C ASP A 404 6.27 -3.94 1.47
N PHE A 405 5.34 -4.88 1.66
CA PHE A 405 3.97 -4.76 1.14
C PHE A 405 3.09 -4.07 2.17
N GLU A 406 2.36 -3.07 1.73
CA GLU A 406 1.53 -2.23 2.57
C GLU A 406 0.15 -2.03 1.95
N VAL A 407 -0.88 -1.92 2.78
CA VAL A 407 -2.27 -1.76 2.33
C VAL A 407 -2.51 -0.51 1.47
N ASN A 408 -1.57 0.42 1.46
CA ASN A 408 -1.60 1.59 0.59
C ASN A 408 -1.33 1.23 -0.89
N THR A 409 -0.75 0.07 -1.16
CA THR A 409 -0.55 -0.46 -2.49
C THR A 409 -1.89 -0.86 -3.10
N THR A 410 -2.23 -0.30 -4.25
CA THR A 410 -3.49 -0.58 -4.96
C THR A 410 -3.30 -1.31 -6.28
N GLY A 411 -2.09 -1.25 -6.83
CA GLY A 411 -1.64 -1.96 -8.02
C GLY A 411 -0.17 -2.35 -7.90
N ASP A 412 0.26 -3.35 -8.65
CA ASP A 412 1.67 -3.78 -8.71
C ASP A 412 1.95 -4.50 -10.03
N ASN A 413 3.16 -4.36 -10.56
CA ASN A 413 3.58 -4.96 -11.82
C ASN A 413 4.95 -5.63 -11.68
N LEU A 414 4.97 -6.94 -11.54
CA LEU A 414 6.16 -7.75 -11.27
C LEU A 414 6.48 -8.75 -12.37
N PRO A 415 7.72 -9.24 -12.46
CA PRO A 415 8.92 -8.90 -11.68
C PRO A 415 9.58 -7.60 -12.15
N ASN A 416 10.55 -7.08 -11.35
CA ASN A 416 11.25 -5.83 -11.65
C ASN A 416 12.43 -5.99 -12.63
N GLU A 417 12.91 -7.22 -12.88
CA GLU A 417 14.04 -7.48 -13.76
C GLU A 417 13.68 -7.22 -15.24
N GLN A 418 14.25 -6.18 -15.81
CA GLN A 418 13.94 -5.68 -17.15
C GLN A 418 14.05 -6.76 -18.24
N ASP A 419 15.09 -7.57 -18.22
CA ASP A 419 15.29 -8.62 -19.21
C ASP A 419 14.30 -9.79 -19.10
N ILE A 420 13.74 -10.03 -17.90
CA ILE A 420 12.63 -10.97 -17.71
C ILE A 420 11.34 -10.35 -18.27
N ARG A 421 11.08 -9.08 -17.95
CA ARG A 421 9.92 -8.34 -18.45
C ARG A 421 9.86 -8.33 -19.98
N GLU A 422 11.01 -8.06 -20.65
CA GLU A 422 11.08 -8.03 -22.10
C GLU A 422 10.83 -9.41 -22.74
N LYS A 423 11.37 -10.46 -22.15
CA LYS A 423 11.33 -11.81 -22.76
C LYS A 423 10.10 -12.61 -22.40
N TYR A 424 9.62 -12.49 -21.16
CA TYR A 424 8.57 -13.33 -20.59
C TYR A 424 7.30 -12.57 -20.24
N GLY A 425 7.33 -11.23 -20.22
CA GLY A 425 6.22 -10.37 -19.81
C GLY A 425 6.23 -10.08 -18.32
N THR A 426 5.08 -9.61 -17.83
CA THR A 426 4.83 -9.25 -16.42
C THR A 426 3.46 -9.77 -15.98
N LYS A 427 3.26 -9.84 -14.65
CA LYS A 427 1.93 -9.90 -14.03
C LYS A 427 1.61 -8.54 -13.43
N SER A 428 0.47 -7.98 -13.82
CA SER A 428 -0.11 -6.78 -13.19
C SER A 428 -1.21 -7.19 -12.24
N PHE A 429 -1.17 -6.68 -11.04
CA PHE A 429 -2.19 -6.91 -10.02
C PHE A 429 -2.99 -5.66 -9.76
N LEU A 430 -4.31 -5.80 -9.63
CA LEU A 430 -5.19 -4.84 -9.01
C LEU A 430 -5.57 -5.39 -7.63
N LEU A 431 -5.14 -4.73 -6.56
CA LEU A 431 -5.38 -5.13 -5.18
C LEU A 431 -6.75 -4.61 -4.73
N THR A 432 -7.82 -5.31 -5.14
CA THR A 432 -9.21 -4.84 -5.02
C THR A 432 -9.66 -4.65 -3.59
N SER A 433 -9.18 -5.47 -2.66
CA SER A 433 -9.55 -5.33 -1.24
C SER A 433 -8.98 -4.07 -0.60
N SER A 434 -7.71 -3.70 -0.87
CA SER A 434 -7.12 -2.43 -0.42
C SER A 434 -7.82 -1.25 -1.06
N LEU A 435 -7.96 -1.27 -2.39
CA LEU A 435 -8.59 -0.21 -3.16
C LEU A 435 -10.02 0.07 -2.68
N ASN A 436 -10.82 -0.98 -2.48
CA ASN A 436 -12.19 -0.83 -2.00
C ASN A 436 -12.25 -0.28 -0.58
N ALA A 437 -11.43 -0.81 0.36
CA ALA A 437 -11.39 -0.35 1.74
C ALA A 437 -10.97 1.14 1.83
N ILE A 438 -10.00 1.56 1.04
CA ILE A 438 -9.56 2.97 0.97
C ILE A 438 -10.69 3.85 0.40
N ASN A 439 -11.32 3.43 -0.70
CA ASN A 439 -12.41 4.18 -1.34
C ASN A 439 -13.63 4.30 -0.43
N GLU A 440 -14.02 3.23 0.29
CA GLU A 440 -15.09 3.26 1.27
C GLU A 440 -14.77 4.19 2.46
N THR A 441 -13.50 4.33 2.83
CA THR A 441 -13.08 5.18 3.94
C THR A 441 -13.08 6.66 3.61
N ARG A 442 -12.58 7.03 2.43
CA ARG A 442 -12.34 8.44 2.07
C ARG A 442 -13.18 8.92 0.89
N GLY A 443 -13.50 8.04 -0.07
CA GLY A 443 -14.03 8.40 -1.37
C GLY A 443 -15.33 9.22 -1.28
N ALA A 444 -16.32 8.74 -0.54
CA ALA A 444 -17.58 9.46 -0.35
C ALA A 444 -17.39 10.83 0.34
N LYS A 445 -16.53 10.91 1.37
CA LYS A 445 -16.24 12.19 2.06
C LYS A 445 -15.56 13.19 1.13
N VAL A 446 -14.59 12.72 0.35
CA VAL A 446 -13.88 13.52 -0.66
C VAL A 446 -14.87 13.97 -1.74
N ALA A 447 -15.69 13.05 -2.24
CA ALA A 447 -16.66 13.38 -3.29
C ALA A 447 -17.68 14.44 -2.84
N VAL A 448 -18.22 14.34 -1.63
CA VAL A 448 -19.14 15.35 -1.09
C VAL A 448 -18.44 16.69 -0.83
N GLU A 449 -17.24 16.67 -0.26
CA GLU A 449 -16.56 17.89 0.18
C GLU A 449 -15.90 18.67 -0.96
N PHE A 450 -15.30 17.98 -1.94
CA PHE A 450 -14.46 18.59 -2.98
C PHE A 450 -15.14 18.66 -4.35
N SER A 451 -16.41 18.31 -4.45
CA SER A 451 -17.18 18.48 -5.68
C SER A 451 -17.74 19.88 -5.83
N ALA A 452 -17.70 20.39 -7.05
CA ALA A 452 -18.22 21.73 -7.35
C ALA A 452 -19.76 21.80 -7.27
N ASN A 453 -20.44 20.67 -7.47
CA ASN A 453 -21.91 20.59 -7.51
C ASN A 453 -22.43 19.64 -6.44
N PRO A 454 -23.56 19.95 -5.75
CA PRO A 454 -24.05 19.20 -4.59
C PRO A 454 -24.46 17.75 -4.89
N ASP A 455 -24.91 17.44 -6.11
CA ASP A 455 -25.38 16.12 -6.53
C ASP A 455 -24.25 15.15 -6.91
N GLU A 456 -23.02 15.62 -7.01
CA GLU A 456 -21.86 14.79 -7.38
C GLU A 456 -21.52 13.72 -6.33
N GLY A 457 -21.88 13.96 -5.06
CA GLY A 457 -21.75 12.95 -3.99
C GLY A 457 -22.62 11.69 -4.28
N ASP A 458 -23.85 11.89 -4.75
CA ASP A 458 -24.76 10.81 -5.13
C ASP A 458 -24.26 10.07 -6.40
N LEU A 459 -23.66 10.79 -7.33
CA LEU A 459 -23.07 10.20 -8.54
C LEU A 459 -21.83 9.36 -8.17
N PHE A 460 -21.00 9.83 -7.26
CA PHE A 460 -19.89 9.06 -6.73
C PHE A 460 -20.37 7.77 -6.03
N ALA A 461 -21.41 7.85 -5.22
CA ALA A 461 -21.98 6.68 -4.54
C ALA A 461 -22.44 5.59 -5.54
N ARG A 462 -22.90 5.97 -6.74
CA ARG A 462 -23.38 5.04 -7.79
C ARG A 462 -22.25 4.53 -8.69
N TYR A 463 -21.34 5.38 -9.10
CA TYR A 463 -20.40 5.12 -10.18
C TYR A 463 -18.92 5.20 -9.74
N GLY A 464 -18.60 5.84 -8.61
CA GLY A 464 -17.26 6.15 -8.18
C GLY A 464 -16.37 4.93 -8.02
N THR A 465 -16.85 3.88 -7.33
CA THR A 465 -16.07 2.64 -7.17
C THR A 465 -15.78 1.98 -8.52
N THR A 466 -16.77 1.93 -9.43
CA THR A 466 -16.57 1.38 -10.78
C THR A 466 -15.58 2.21 -11.58
N ALA A 467 -15.68 3.53 -11.52
CA ALA A 467 -14.80 4.45 -12.24
C ALA A 467 -13.34 4.31 -11.77
N VAL A 468 -13.11 4.27 -10.45
CA VAL A 468 -11.75 4.13 -9.88
C VAL A 468 -11.17 2.74 -10.15
N ASN A 469 -11.95 1.68 -10.02
CA ASN A 469 -11.49 0.32 -10.33
C ASN A 469 -11.10 0.19 -11.81
N LEU A 470 -11.89 0.78 -12.72
CA LEU A 470 -11.57 0.80 -14.16
C LEU A 470 -10.36 1.66 -14.47
N LEU A 471 -10.19 2.82 -13.80
CA LEU A 471 -8.98 3.63 -13.91
C LEU A 471 -7.76 2.77 -13.62
N THR A 472 -7.69 2.17 -12.43
CA THR A 472 -6.53 1.36 -12.02
C THR A 472 -6.34 0.16 -12.94
N ALA A 473 -7.43 -0.56 -13.28
CA ALA A 473 -7.35 -1.71 -14.19
C ALA A 473 -6.79 -1.33 -15.58
N MET A 474 -7.24 -0.23 -16.16
CA MET A 474 -6.76 0.22 -17.47
C MET A 474 -5.35 0.83 -17.40
N HIS A 475 -5.03 1.54 -16.33
CA HIS A 475 -3.70 2.05 -16.03
C HIS A 475 -2.67 0.91 -16.06
N GLU A 476 -2.92 -0.17 -15.31
CA GLU A 476 -2.00 -1.30 -15.21
C GLU A 476 -1.98 -2.17 -16.48
N VAL A 477 -3.16 -2.57 -16.99
CA VAL A 477 -3.24 -3.58 -18.06
C VAL A 477 -2.91 -3.00 -19.42
N ILE A 478 -3.51 -1.88 -19.78
CA ILE A 478 -3.34 -1.27 -21.11
C ILE A 478 -2.56 0.04 -21.10
N GLY A 479 -2.38 0.68 -19.94
CA GLY A 479 -1.59 1.89 -19.76
C GLY A 479 -0.10 1.60 -19.94
N HIS A 480 0.56 1.02 -18.95
CA HIS A 480 1.99 0.74 -18.97
C HIS A 480 2.44 -0.14 -20.14
N GLY A 481 1.58 -1.07 -20.59
CA GLY A 481 1.89 -1.97 -21.69
C GLY A 481 1.84 -1.35 -23.09
N SER A 482 1.27 -0.14 -23.25
CA SER A 482 0.98 0.48 -24.54
C SER A 482 2.16 1.30 -25.10
N GLY A 483 2.08 1.57 -26.39
CA GLY A 483 3.02 2.43 -27.10
C GLY A 483 4.35 1.76 -27.44
N LYS A 484 4.99 2.28 -28.49
CA LYS A 484 6.28 1.85 -29.00
C LYS A 484 7.26 3.02 -28.98
N VAL A 485 8.48 2.78 -28.51
CA VAL A 485 9.55 3.79 -28.49
C VAL A 485 10.44 3.69 -29.71
N GLU A 486 11.04 4.82 -30.11
CA GLU A 486 12.00 4.92 -31.22
C GLU A 486 13.44 5.02 -30.72
N VAL A 487 13.62 5.42 -29.45
CA VAL A 487 14.98 5.48 -28.85
C VAL A 487 15.56 4.09 -28.67
N PRO A 488 16.88 3.92 -28.90
CA PRO A 488 17.52 2.60 -28.88
C PRO A 488 17.71 2.01 -27.47
N ASN A 489 17.68 2.86 -26.44
CA ASN A 489 17.83 2.46 -25.05
C ASN A 489 16.55 2.77 -24.28
N ASP A 490 16.49 2.34 -23.01
CA ASP A 490 15.40 2.67 -22.10
C ASP A 490 15.11 4.18 -22.11
N PRO A 491 13.87 4.61 -22.36
CA PRO A 491 13.47 6.01 -22.32
C PRO A 491 13.87 6.74 -21.03
N ALA A 492 13.93 6.03 -19.89
CA ALA A 492 14.38 6.60 -18.63
C ALA A 492 15.78 7.21 -18.70
N THR A 493 16.69 6.66 -19.50
CA THR A 493 18.04 7.22 -19.70
C THR A 493 18.04 8.58 -20.39
N TYR A 494 17.03 8.86 -21.20
CA TYR A 494 16.86 10.13 -21.92
C TYR A 494 16.04 11.12 -21.09
N LEU A 495 14.96 10.68 -20.46
CA LEU A 495 14.00 11.52 -19.76
C LEU A 495 14.35 11.77 -18.30
N ARG A 496 15.28 10.97 -17.75
CA ARG A 496 15.89 11.14 -16.43
C ARG A 496 14.85 11.29 -15.31
N GLU A 497 14.98 12.31 -14.44
CA GLU A 497 14.12 12.60 -13.28
C GLU A 497 12.64 12.83 -13.63
N TYR A 498 12.32 13.05 -14.90
CA TYR A 498 10.94 13.24 -15.35
C TYR A 498 10.29 11.96 -15.90
N TYR A 499 11.04 10.85 -15.99
CA TYR A 499 10.54 9.63 -16.62
C TYR A 499 9.35 9.03 -15.86
N SER A 500 9.45 8.92 -14.55
CA SER A 500 8.37 8.33 -13.73
C SER A 500 7.10 9.18 -13.82
N THR A 501 7.20 10.49 -13.62
CA THR A 501 6.04 11.39 -13.79
C THR A 501 5.39 11.24 -15.17
N LEU A 502 6.20 11.15 -16.25
CA LEU A 502 5.68 10.97 -17.60
C LEU A 502 4.97 9.63 -17.76
N GLU A 503 5.55 8.55 -17.23
CA GLU A 503 5.02 7.20 -17.39
C GLU A 503 3.70 7.00 -16.65
N GLU A 504 3.60 7.54 -15.41
CA GLU A 504 2.37 7.55 -14.63
C GLU A 504 1.28 8.37 -15.33
N ALA A 505 1.61 9.59 -15.76
CA ALA A 505 0.68 10.43 -16.53
C ALA A 505 0.23 9.76 -17.83
N ARG A 506 1.11 9.00 -18.50
CA ARG A 506 0.75 8.26 -19.72
C ARG A 506 -0.22 7.13 -19.44
N ALA A 507 0.01 6.36 -18.39
CA ALA A 507 -0.84 5.24 -18.01
C ALA A 507 -2.23 5.73 -17.57
N ASP A 508 -2.30 6.77 -16.75
CA ASP A 508 -3.56 7.42 -16.35
C ASP A 508 -4.32 7.99 -17.57
N LEU A 509 -3.65 8.69 -18.46
CA LEU A 509 -4.26 9.25 -19.67
C LEU A 509 -4.78 8.18 -20.63
N VAL A 510 -4.15 6.99 -20.70
CA VAL A 510 -4.69 5.86 -21.48
C VAL A 510 -6.02 5.41 -20.87
N ALA A 511 -6.14 5.34 -19.56
CA ALA A 511 -7.39 5.02 -18.89
C ALA A 511 -8.45 6.10 -19.14
N TYR A 512 -8.12 7.38 -18.97
CA TYR A 512 -9.04 8.51 -19.21
C TYR A 512 -9.51 8.60 -20.67
N TRP A 513 -8.64 8.27 -21.63
CA TRP A 513 -8.97 8.24 -23.05
C TRP A 513 -10.00 7.12 -23.38
N ASN A 514 -9.85 5.96 -22.76
CA ASN A 514 -10.64 4.76 -23.09
C ASN A 514 -11.87 4.55 -22.21
N ILE A 515 -12.04 5.30 -21.09
CA ILE A 515 -13.13 5.06 -20.11
C ILE A 515 -14.53 5.19 -20.70
N GLY A 516 -14.70 5.99 -21.74
CA GLY A 516 -15.97 6.17 -22.46
C GLY A 516 -16.13 5.27 -23.69
N ASP A 517 -15.19 4.35 -23.95
CA ASP A 517 -15.27 3.51 -25.16
C ASP A 517 -16.42 2.49 -25.05
N PRO A 518 -17.30 2.39 -26.08
CA PRO A 518 -18.40 1.42 -26.08
C PRO A 518 -17.97 -0.03 -25.86
N LYS A 519 -16.73 -0.38 -26.16
CA LYS A 519 -16.15 -1.70 -25.93
C LYS A 519 -16.24 -2.13 -24.46
N LEU A 520 -16.17 -1.20 -23.53
CA LEU A 520 -16.35 -1.50 -22.10
C LEU A 520 -17.78 -2.01 -21.81
N GLY A 521 -18.78 -1.48 -22.52
CA GLY A 521 -20.16 -1.99 -22.43
C GLY A 521 -20.29 -3.44 -22.94
N GLU A 522 -19.60 -3.78 -24.04
CA GLU A 522 -19.52 -5.17 -24.53
C GLU A 522 -18.80 -6.10 -23.55
N MET A 523 -17.89 -5.56 -22.75
CA MET A 523 -17.16 -6.27 -21.69
C MET A 523 -17.93 -6.36 -20.37
N GLY A 524 -19.17 -5.83 -20.32
CA GLY A 524 -20.07 -5.94 -19.17
C GLY A 524 -20.11 -4.73 -18.23
N VAL A 525 -19.42 -3.66 -18.54
CA VAL A 525 -19.49 -2.39 -17.77
C VAL A 525 -20.86 -1.74 -18.06
N ARG A 526 -21.63 -1.48 -17.00
CA ARG A 526 -22.92 -0.78 -17.12
C ARG A 526 -22.71 0.73 -17.07
N ASP A 527 -23.61 1.47 -17.71
CA ASP A 527 -23.66 2.94 -17.66
C ASP A 527 -22.31 3.60 -18.00
N VAL A 528 -21.63 3.10 -19.05
CA VAL A 528 -20.26 3.50 -19.44
C VAL A 528 -20.09 5.02 -19.51
N GLU A 529 -21.06 5.76 -20.05
CA GLU A 529 -21.03 7.22 -20.13
C GLU A 529 -21.02 7.87 -18.74
N GLN A 530 -21.86 7.38 -17.81
CA GLN A 530 -21.91 7.93 -16.45
C GLN A 530 -20.64 7.61 -15.66
N VAL A 531 -20.09 6.41 -15.84
CA VAL A 531 -18.80 5.99 -15.27
C VAL A 531 -17.69 6.87 -15.81
N ALA A 532 -17.68 7.17 -17.11
CA ALA A 532 -16.70 8.08 -17.71
C ALA A 532 -16.82 9.50 -17.15
N HIS A 533 -18.01 10.04 -17.05
CA HIS A 533 -18.24 11.36 -16.46
C HIS A 533 -17.77 11.41 -15.00
N GLU A 534 -18.01 10.35 -14.22
CA GLU A 534 -17.57 10.28 -12.84
C GLU A 534 -16.03 10.22 -12.74
N LEU A 535 -15.37 9.54 -13.68
CA LEU A 535 -13.91 9.53 -13.71
C LEU A 535 -13.34 10.92 -14.03
N TYR A 536 -13.94 11.69 -14.93
CA TYR A 536 -13.51 13.07 -15.18
C TYR A 536 -13.72 13.98 -13.96
N ARG A 537 -14.82 13.82 -13.21
CA ARG A 537 -15.00 14.50 -11.91
C ARG A 537 -13.94 14.10 -10.90
N ASN A 538 -13.53 12.82 -10.92
CA ASN A 538 -12.44 12.36 -10.07
C ASN A 538 -11.11 13.05 -10.40
N ILE A 539 -10.78 13.29 -11.69
CA ILE A 539 -9.59 14.08 -12.08
C ILE A 539 -9.67 15.49 -11.46
N ALA A 540 -10.83 16.15 -11.54
CA ALA A 540 -11.04 17.46 -10.98
C ALA A 540 -10.82 17.49 -9.45
N ARG A 541 -11.39 16.52 -8.74
CA ARG A 541 -11.18 16.37 -7.28
C ARG A 541 -9.72 16.06 -6.95
N GLN A 542 -9.06 15.18 -7.70
CA GLN A 542 -7.64 14.85 -7.49
C GLN A 542 -6.73 16.05 -7.68
N GLY A 543 -7.03 16.96 -8.62
CA GLY A 543 -6.28 18.20 -8.80
C GLY A 543 -6.29 19.12 -7.56
N LEU A 544 -7.25 18.94 -6.64
CA LEU A 544 -7.26 19.59 -5.34
C LEU A 544 -6.68 18.69 -4.24
N THR A 545 -7.21 17.46 -4.13
CA THR A 545 -6.94 16.60 -2.97
C THR A 545 -5.49 16.14 -2.87
N THR A 546 -4.77 16.08 -3.98
CA THR A 546 -3.32 15.88 -4.04
C THR A 546 -2.56 16.92 -3.18
N LEU A 547 -3.06 18.16 -3.10
CA LEU A 547 -2.42 19.21 -2.31
C LEU A 547 -2.45 18.93 -0.79
N SER A 548 -3.28 18.01 -0.33
CA SER A 548 -3.30 17.59 1.08
C SER A 548 -2.02 16.89 1.52
N HIS A 549 -1.22 16.37 0.59
CA HIS A 549 0.07 15.74 0.87
C HIS A 549 1.16 16.76 1.21
N TYR A 550 0.94 18.02 0.90
CA TYR A 550 1.93 19.11 1.05
C TYR A 550 1.46 20.15 2.07
N PRO A 551 1.60 19.92 3.38
CA PRO A 551 1.14 20.86 4.42
C PRO A 551 1.89 22.19 4.40
N THR A 552 3.04 22.24 3.72
CA THR A 552 3.87 23.44 3.51
C THR A 552 4.48 23.43 2.11
N GLY A 553 5.01 24.56 1.65
CA GLY A 553 5.64 24.67 0.33
C GLY A 553 4.64 25.06 -0.78
N ASP A 554 5.10 24.98 -2.02
CA ASP A 554 4.36 25.40 -3.22
C ASP A 554 4.67 24.50 -4.42
N SER A 555 5.31 23.32 -4.17
CA SER A 555 5.73 22.38 -5.21
C SER A 555 5.47 20.93 -4.82
N ALA A 556 5.08 20.13 -5.81
CA ALA A 556 4.94 18.68 -5.70
C ALA A 556 6.26 18.00 -6.07
N GLU A 557 6.66 16.99 -5.30
CA GLU A 557 7.89 16.23 -5.49
C GLU A 557 7.64 14.76 -5.87
N GLU A 558 6.50 14.20 -5.51
CA GLU A 558 6.12 12.81 -5.76
C GLU A 558 5.55 12.67 -7.19
N ASP A 559 5.91 11.61 -7.90
CA ASP A 559 5.64 11.46 -9.32
C ASP A 559 4.16 11.33 -9.66
N HIS A 560 3.37 10.58 -8.88
CA HIS A 560 1.92 10.48 -9.07
C HIS A 560 1.19 11.78 -8.71
N ASP A 561 1.70 12.55 -7.76
CA ASP A 561 1.13 13.87 -7.45
C ASP A 561 1.41 14.87 -8.58
N ARG A 562 2.61 14.82 -9.15
CA ARG A 562 2.98 15.60 -10.34
C ARG A 562 2.13 15.25 -11.54
N ASP A 563 1.86 13.96 -11.78
CA ASP A 563 1.02 13.55 -12.91
C ASP A 563 -0.41 14.04 -12.76
N ARG A 564 -1.03 13.89 -11.59
CA ARG A 564 -2.40 14.33 -11.29
C ARG A 564 -2.54 15.84 -11.45
N LEU A 565 -1.56 16.60 -10.94
CA LEU A 565 -1.52 18.05 -11.13
C LEU A 565 -1.32 18.43 -12.59
N LEU A 566 -0.42 17.74 -13.32
CA LEU A 566 -0.16 17.96 -14.73
C LEU A 566 -1.44 17.78 -15.56
N ILE A 567 -2.12 16.67 -15.39
CA ILE A 567 -3.33 16.35 -16.14
C ILE A 567 -4.44 17.37 -15.81
N CYS A 568 -4.72 17.60 -14.54
CA CYS A 568 -5.77 18.53 -14.12
C CYS A 568 -5.51 19.96 -14.58
N ASN A 569 -4.31 20.49 -14.37
CA ASN A 569 -3.95 21.86 -14.78
C ASN A 569 -3.90 22.03 -16.31
N TYR A 570 -3.53 20.96 -17.05
CA TYR A 570 -3.64 20.97 -18.51
C TYR A 570 -5.09 21.08 -18.97
N LEU A 571 -6.02 20.34 -18.34
CA LEU A 571 -7.47 20.38 -18.66
C LEU A 571 -8.07 21.76 -18.31
N ILE A 572 -7.63 22.41 -17.23
CA ILE A 572 -7.99 23.79 -16.91
C ILE A 572 -7.47 24.74 -18.01
N ALA A 573 -6.22 24.62 -18.39
CA ALA A 573 -5.62 25.48 -19.42
C ALA A 573 -6.26 25.26 -20.81
N ALA A 574 -6.80 24.07 -21.08
CA ALA A 574 -7.56 23.75 -22.28
C ALA A 574 -9.01 24.28 -22.24
N GLY A 575 -9.47 24.83 -21.11
CA GLY A 575 -10.83 25.35 -20.93
C GLY A 575 -11.90 24.28 -20.72
N ALA A 576 -11.50 23.00 -20.57
CA ALA A 576 -12.41 21.90 -20.28
C ALA A 576 -12.84 21.85 -18.82
N PHE A 577 -11.93 22.24 -17.93
CA PHE A 577 -12.15 22.40 -16.49
C PHE A 577 -12.04 23.86 -16.10
N GLU A 578 -12.65 24.24 -14.98
CA GLU A 578 -12.58 25.60 -14.43
C GLU A 578 -12.36 25.55 -12.92
N ARG A 579 -11.40 26.33 -12.42
CA ARG A 579 -11.26 26.54 -10.98
C ARG A 579 -12.26 27.59 -10.52
N VAL A 580 -13.12 27.22 -9.57
CA VAL A 580 -14.18 28.06 -9.04
C VAL A 580 -14.06 28.17 -7.52
N GLN A 581 -14.68 29.21 -6.95
CA GLN A 581 -14.72 29.41 -5.50
C GLN A 581 -16.16 29.62 -5.04
N HIS A 582 -16.59 28.82 -4.05
CA HIS A 582 -17.90 28.94 -3.42
C HIS A 582 -17.69 28.94 -1.88
N ASP A 583 -18.36 29.86 -1.18
CA ASP A 583 -18.31 29.94 0.29
C ASP A 583 -16.89 29.98 0.90
N GLY A 584 -15.94 30.57 0.17
CA GLY A 584 -14.55 30.69 0.58
C GLY A 584 -13.69 29.44 0.30
N HIS A 585 -14.27 28.37 -0.27
CA HIS A 585 -13.59 27.14 -0.61
C HIS A 585 -13.34 27.00 -2.12
N TRP A 586 -12.22 26.35 -2.47
CA TRP A 586 -11.85 26.10 -3.86
C TRP A 586 -12.39 24.77 -4.38
N TYR A 587 -12.87 24.80 -5.63
CA TYR A 587 -13.34 23.64 -6.38
C TYR A 587 -12.79 23.66 -7.80
N ILE A 588 -12.85 22.52 -8.49
CA ILE A 588 -12.59 22.40 -9.92
C ILE A 588 -13.85 21.78 -10.55
N ASP A 589 -14.49 22.53 -11.44
CA ASP A 589 -15.69 22.12 -12.14
C ASP A 589 -15.36 21.58 -13.53
N VAL A 590 -16.04 20.51 -13.96
CA VAL A 590 -15.94 19.94 -15.29
C VAL A 590 -16.94 20.65 -16.19
N LYS A 591 -16.47 21.61 -16.96
CA LYS A 591 -17.33 22.44 -17.83
C LYS A 591 -17.90 21.69 -19.03
N ASP A 592 -17.08 20.84 -19.65
CA ASP A 592 -17.43 20.12 -20.87
C ASP A 592 -16.66 18.78 -20.94
N PHE A 593 -17.38 17.68 -20.81
CA PHE A 593 -16.80 16.33 -20.86
C PHE A 593 -16.23 15.97 -22.24
N ALA A 594 -16.84 16.44 -23.34
CA ALA A 594 -16.33 16.19 -24.68
C ALA A 594 -15.03 16.98 -24.94
N ALA A 595 -14.97 18.23 -24.48
CA ALA A 595 -13.75 19.02 -24.52
C ALA A 595 -12.64 18.43 -23.65
N ALA A 596 -12.99 17.89 -22.46
CA ALA A 596 -12.06 17.21 -21.58
C ALA A 596 -11.46 15.95 -22.25
N HIS A 597 -12.30 15.10 -22.84
CA HIS A 597 -11.85 13.92 -23.59
C HIS A 597 -10.93 14.31 -24.76
N ALA A 598 -11.28 15.34 -25.53
CA ALA A 598 -10.45 15.80 -26.63
C ALA A 598 -9.10 16.36 -26.15
N ALA A 599 -9.07 17.03 -25.00
CA ALA A 599 -7.84 17.56 -24.39
C ALA A 599 -6.95 16.42 -23.83
N VAL A 600 -7.55 15.41 -23.20
CA VAL A 600 -6.88 14.16 -22.79
C VAL A 600 -6.19 13.50 -23.99
N GLY A 601 -6.89 13.36 -25.11
CA GLY A 601 -6.31 12.76 -26.33
C GLY A 601 -5.10 13.55 -26.86
N LYS A 602 -5.16 14.88 -26.84
CA LYS A 602 -4.03 15.73 -27.26
C LYS A 602 -2.82 15.59 -26.32
N LEU A 603 -3.06 15.62 -25.01
CA LEU A 603 -1.99 15.47 -24.02
C LEU A 603 -1.36 14.07 -24.10
N LEU A 604 -2.18 13.02 -24.22
CA LEU A 604 -1.73 11.65 -24.35
C LEU A 604 -0.86 11.45 -25.60
N ALA A 605 -1.27 12.00 -26.74
CA ALA A 605 -0.49 11.93 -27.98
C ALA A 605 0.88 12.61 -27.83
N GLU A 606 0.94 13.77 -27.18
CA GLU A 606 2.18 14.51 -26.94
C GLU A 606 3.08 13.78 -25.93
N ILE A 607 2.55 13.26 -24.83
CA ILE A 607 3.30 12.47 -23.85
C ILE A 607 3.87 11.21 -24.49
N MET A 608 3.11 10.52 -25.36
CA MET A 608 3.61 9.35 -26.08
C MET A 608 4.73 9.73 -27.06
N ARG A 609 4.61 10.84 -27.78
CA ARG A 609 5.67 11.37 -28.65
C ARG A 609 6.96 11.62 -27.85
N ILE A 610 6.83 12.32 -26.72
CA ILE A 610 7.95 12.63 -25.83
C ILE A 610 8.65 11.35 -25.35
N LYS A 611 7.88 10.36 -24.90
CA LYS A 611 8.42 9.06 -24.47
C LYS A 611 9.16 8.38 -25.61
N ALA A 612 8.50 8.29 -26.77
CA ALA A 612 9.03 7.56 -27.92
C ALA A 612 10.34 8.13 -28.46
N GLN A 613 10.50 9.44 -28.36
CA GLN A 613 11.65 10.18 -28.89
C GLN A 613 12.70 10.56 -27.82
N GLY A 614 12.42 10.30 -26.54
CA GLY A 614 13.30 10.68 -25.43
C GLY A 614 13.49 12.19 -25.31
N ASP A 615 12.44 12.99 -25.58
CA ASP A 615 12.48 14.47 -25.61
C ASP A 615 12.46 15.06 -24.20
N TYR A 616 13.63 15.12 -23.57
CA TYR A 616 13.81 15.69 -22.23
C TYR A 616 13.33 17.12 -22.09
N ALA A 617 13.60 17.96 -23.12
CA ALA A 617 13.23 19.39 -23.03
C ALA A 617 11.70 19.56 -23.01
N ALA A 618 10.97 18.77 -23.79
CA ALA A 618 9.53 18.84 -23.84
C ALA A 618 8.89 18.34 -22.53
N ILE A 619 9.35 17.21 -21.96
CA ILE A 619 8.79 16.71 -20.69
C ILE A 619 9.08 17.68 -19.54
N LYS A 620 10.32 18.19 -19.47
CA LYS A 620 10.65 19.19 -18.46
C LYS A 620 9.73 20.41 -18.52
N ALA A 621 9.52 20.98 -19.71
CA ALA A 621 8.66 22.13 -19.91
C ALA A 621 7.20 21.83 -19.53
N LEU A 622 6.73 20.61 -19.81
CA LEU A 622 5.35 20.19 -19.51
C LEU A 622 5.14 20.03 -18.00
N VAL A 623 6.04 19.34 -17.32
CA VAL A 623 5.98 19.09 -15.88
C VAL A 623 6.19 20.37 -15.08
N ASP A 624 7.20 21.18 -15.44
CA ASP A 624 7.44 22.48 -14.78
C ASP A 624 6.21 23.39 -14.88
N LYS A 625 5.53 23.36 -16.03
CA LYS A 625 4.38 24.24 -16.27
C LYS A 625 3.10 23.80 -15.56
N TYR A 626 2.84 22.49 -15.50
CA TYR A 626 1.55 21.98 -15.08
C TYR A 626 1.60 21.05 -13.87
N GLY A 627 2.72 20.35 -13.62
CA GLY A 627 2.81 19.28 -12.62
C GLY A 627 3.55 19.65 -11.34
N THR A 628 4.36 20.73 -11.34
CA THR A 628 5.25 21.01 -10.21
C THR A 628 4.64 22.00 -9.22
N HIS A 629 4.18 23.15 -9.70
CA HIS A 629 3.78 24.25 -8.82
C HIS A 629 2.28 24.35 -8.60
N PHE A 630 1.89 24.72 -7.39
CA PHE A 630 0.52 24.96 -6.99
C PHE A 630 0.38 26.24 -6.16
N ASP A 631 -0.85 26.78 -6.09
CA ASP A 631 -1.17 27.95 -5.29
C ASP A 631 -1.24 27.58 -3.80
N PRO A 632 -0.39 28.16 -2.93
CA PRO A 632 -0.43 27.93 -1.50
C PRO A 632 -1.79 28.23 -0.85
N ALA A 633 -2.55 29.19 -1.36
CA ALA A 633 -3.87 29.52 -0.81
C ALA A 633 -4.89 28.40 -1.09
N VAL A 634 -4.82 27.75 -2.27
CA VAL A 634 -5.64 26.57 -2.60
C VAL A 634 -5.24 25.40 -1.72
N ARG A 635 -3.91 25.17 -1.56
CA ARG A 635 -3.38 24.12 -0.71
C ARG A 635 -3.84 24.29 0.75
N ASP A 636 -3.76 25.49 1.31
CA ASP A 636 -4.15 25.78 2.69
C ASP A 636 -5.64 25.47 2.93
N ASP A 637 -6.51 25.82 1.98
CA ASP A 637 -7.93 25.43 2.02
C ASP A 637 -8.11 23.92 2.03
N VAL A 638 -7.44 23.19 1.14
CA VAL A 638 -7.53 21.73 1.06
C VAL A 638 -7.04 21.07 2.35
N VAL A 639 -5.89 21.48 2.88
CA VAL A 639 -5.32 20.94 4.12
C VAL A 639 -6.26 21.17 5.31
N ALA A 640 -6.85 22.38 5.42
CA ALA A 640 -7.80 22.69 6.47
C ALA A 640 -9.08 21.82 6.38
N ARG A 641 -9.58 21.59 5.17
CA ARG A 641 -10.76 20.73 4.93
C ARG A 641 -10.47 19.27 5.27
N TYR A 642 -9.31 18.73 4.90
CA TYR A 642 -8.87 17.39 5.27
C TYR A 642 -8.78 17.21 6.79
N ALA A 643 -8.19 18.18 7.50
CA ALA A 643 -8.10 18.17 8.95
C ALA A 643 -9.50 18.17 9.61
N ARG A 644 -10.42 19.01 9.12
CA ARG A 644 -11.81 19.10 9.61
C ARG A 644 -12.57 17.78 9.41
N LEU A 645 -12.41 17.13 8.27
CA LEU A 645 -13.09 15.90 7.92
C LEU A 645 -12.43 14.65 8.55
N GLN A 646 -11.28 14.83 9.17
CA GLN A 646 -10.49 13.73 9.73
C GLN A 646 -10.25 12.61 8.68
N ILE A 647 -9.86 12.99 7.46
CA ILE A 647 -9.50 12.04 6.42
C ILE A 647 -8.10 11.48 6.76
N PRO A 648 -7.92 10.14 6.80
CA PRO A 648 -6.61 9.57 7.06
C PRO A 648 -5.60 9.93 5.95
N ALA A 649 -4.35 10.14 6.35
CA ALA A 649 -3.26 10.38 5.40
C ALA A 649 -2.67 9.07 4.84
N TYR A 650 -2.69 7.99 5.65
CA TYR A 650 -2.21 6.66 5.27
C TYR A 650 -2.91 5.57 6.08
N TYR A 651 -2.68 4.30 5.72
CA TYR A 651 -3.45 3.17 6.22
C TYR A 651 -2.55 2.01 6.62
N ALA A 652 -3.03 1.18 7.57
CA ALA A 652 -2.45 -0.11 7.91
C ALA A 652 -3.52 -1.21 7.85
N GLY A 653 -3.18 -2.37 7.30
CA GLY A 653 -4.12 -3.47 7.06
C GLY A 653 -4.38 -4.34 8.29
N VAL A 654 -5.66 -4.70 8.48
CA VAL A 654 -6.08 -5.78 9.38
C VAL A 654 -6.64 -6.90 8.52
N TYR A 655 -5.88 -7.98 8.41
CA TYR A 655 -6.13 -9.07 7.48
C TYR A 655 -6.95 -10.20 8.09
N ALA A 656 -7.46 -11.06 7.22
CA ALA A 656 -8.18 -12.27 7.62
C ALA A 656 -7.27 -13.20 8.45
N VAL A 657 -7.81 -13.73 9.54
CA VAL A 657 -7.17 -14.79 10.33
C VAL A 657 -7.63 -16.14 9.82
N LEU A 658 -6.71 -16.92 9.28
CA LEU A 658 -6.96 -18.28 8.83
C LEU A 658 -6.78 -19.24 10.00
N GLN A 659 -7.88 -19.86 10.47
CA GLN A 659 -7.84 -20.80 11.59
C GLN A 659 -8.09 -22.22 11.13
N PRO A 660 -7.12 -23.14 11.28
CA PRO A 660 -7.33 -24.53 10.95
C PRO A 660 -8.27 -25.22 11.95
N VAL A 661 -9.33 -25.82 11.45
CA VAL A 661 -10.23 -26.70 12.20
C VAL A 661 -9.65 -28.11 12.18
N ARG A 662 -9.44 -28.71 13.34
CA ARG A 662 -8.84 -30.03 13.46
C ARG A 662 -9.84 -31.05 14.00
N ASP A 663 -9.79 -32.27 13.46
CA ASP A 663 -10.51 -33.41 14.02
C ASP A 663 -9.77 -33.98 15.26
N LYS A 664 -10.36 -35.00 15.86
CA LYS A 664 -9.81 -35.67 17.07
C LYS A 664 -8.44 -36.31 16.83
N SER A 665 -8.07 -36.59 15.56
CA SER A 665 -6.75 -37.10 15.19
C SER A 665 -5.69 -35.99 14.96
N GLY A 666 -6.10 -34.71 15.04
CA GLY A 666 -5.25 -33.58 14.77
C GLY A 666 -5.18 -33.19 13.28
N ARG A 667 -5.88 -33.91 12.38
CA ARG A 667 -5.91 -33.62 10.96
C ARG A 667 -6.77 -32.38 10.71
N ILE A 668 -6.29 -31.45 9.86
CA ILE A 668 -7.07 -30.27 9.45
C ILE A 668 -8.21 -30.72 8.53
N THR A 669 -9.45 -30.40 8.91
CA THR A 669 -10.67 -30.74 8.18
C THR A 669 -11.30 -29.54 7.51
N ASP A 670 -10.98 -28.32 7.97
CA ASP A 670 -11.36 -27.05 7.35
C ASP A 670 -10.39 -25.94 7.77
N VAL A 671 -10.46 -24.82 7.08
CA VAL A 671 -9.82 -23.55 7.47
C VAL A 671 -10.91 -22.49 7.46
N THR A 672 -11.23 -21.95 8.63
CA THR A 672 -12.18 -20.84 8.76
C THR A 672 -11.48 -19.52 8.56
N VAL A 673 -12.16 -18.61 7.87
CA VAL A 673 -11.71 -17.21 7.65
C VAL A 673 -12.42 -16.34 8.67
N GLN A 674 -11.67 -15.61 9.48
CA GLN A 674 -12.21 -14.74 10.51
C GLN A 674 -11.62 -13.34 10.36
N TYR A 675 -12.47 -12.31 10.48
CA TYR A 675 -12.01 -10.92 10.49
C TYR A 675 -11.99 -10.41 11.92
N ARG A 676 -10.83 -9.95 12.37
CA ARG A 676 -10.63 -9.36 13.69
C ARG A 676 -10.49 -7.86 13.55
N HIS A 677 -11.24 -7.11 14.36
CA HIS A 677 -11.22 -5.65 14.34
C HIS A 677 -10.15 -5.10 15.30
N ASP A 678 -8.95 -5.71 15.32
CA ASP A 678 -7.89 -5.33 16.26
C ASP A 678 -6.50 -5.52 15.64
N PHE A 679 -5.94 -4.41 15.15
CA PHE A 679 -4.60 -4.38 14.56
C PHE A 679 -3.51 -4.77 15.56
N LEU A 680 -3.58 -4.25 16.79
CA LEU A 680 -2.55 -4.57 17.80
C LEU A 680 -2.54 -6.06 18.12
N ARG A 681 -3.71 -6.67 18.21
CA ARG A 681 -3.81 -8.12 18.43
C ARG A 681 -3.22 -8.91 17.26
N GLN A 682 -3.47 -8.50 16.01
CA GLN A 682 -2.86 -9.11 14.83
C GLN A 682 -1.32 -9.04 14.90
N ALA A 683 -0.75 -7.87 15.18
CA ALA A 683 0.69 -7.69 15.27
C ALA A 683 1.32 -8.55 16.38
N LEU A 684 0.64 -8.69 17.51
CA LEU A 684 1.07 -9.56 18.62
C LEU A 684 0.96 -11.05 18.29
N ASP A 685 -0.09 -11.48 17.58
CA ASP A 685 -0.24 -12.86 17.10
C ASP A 685 0.85 -13.22 16.08
N PHE A 686 1.20 -12.29 15.18
CA PHE A 686 2.33 -12.45 14.26
C PHE A 686 3.66 -12.57 15.04
N ALA A 687 3.90 -11.68 16.00
CA ALA A 687 5.08 -11.71 16.84
C ALA A 687 5.19 -13.00 17.69
N ALA A 688 4.08 -13.54 18.16
CA ALA A 688 4.03 -14.81 18.86
C ALA A 688 4.36 -16.00 17.93
N SER A 689 3.80 -15.99 16.70
CA SER A 689 3.98 -17.05 15.70
C SER A 689 5.43 -17.12 15.20
N ASN A 690 6.08 -15.97 14.97
CA ASN A 690 7.44 -15.90 14.43
C ASN A 690 8.53 -15.75 15.53
N GLY A 691 8.19 -15.93 16.81
CA GLY A 691 9.14 -15.94 17.92
C GLY A 691 9.74 -14.56 18.26
N THR A 692 9.11 -13.46 17.85
CA THR A 692 9.59 -12.09 18.15
C THR A 692 8.82 -11.41 19.30
N LEU A 693 7.99 -12.14 20.04
CA LEU A 693 7.27 -11.63 21.19
C LEU A 693 8.08 -11.82 22.48
N GLY A 694 8.63 -10.73 23.01
CA GLY A 694 9.36 -10.70 24.29
C GLY A 694 10.88 -10.73 24.18
N LEU A 695 11.52 -10.33 25.29
CA LEU A 695 12.98 -10.41 25.49
C LEU A 695 13.35 -11.77 26.09
N HIS A 696 14.38 -12.40 25.56
CA HIS A 696 14.89 -13.72 25.99
C HIS A 696 16.24 -13.58 26.68
#